data_91134f9722a29daaab2fe26914bd76df
#
_entry.id   91134f9722a29daaab2fe26914bd76df
#
_cell.length_a   1.000
_cell.length_b   1.000
_cell.length_c   1.000
_cell.angle_alpha   90.00
_cell.angle_beta   90.00
_cell.angle_gamma   90.00
#
_symmetry.space_group_name_H-M   'P 1'
#
loop_
_entity.id
_entity.type
_entity.pdbx_description
1 polymer ?
#
loop_
_entity_poly.entity_id
_entity_poly.type
_entity_poly.pdbx_seq_one_letter_code
_entity_poly.pdbx_strand_id
1 'polypeptide(L)'
;MKIKLLLVCFLGTMFSIQAQNAVKANLSENPGSITGKVIDKKSNEPLPYVNVIVKEADKFVTGGITSDKGVFYIKNLDFKKYSVEIQFIGYKTITKSVTISSDNKNINLNTIAIEEDAIELKGVDIISEKSTIEQKIDRKIINVGKDLISAGATAGEIMNNIPSVSVDPQTNAISLRGNSNVRVLVDGKPSNIDPSQLLQQIPSSSIKQIELITNPSAKYNPEGMSGIINIVLNKNSKIGLNGSINNGVTFGKTPKVNSAFDLNYRNGKFNFYGNYGFNHGKNNNYGFIKSEEVNKENLQNFQFNNLNTSHLAKVGVDYYINDNNTVSFYTNQSFFNGKGFGSTDVDYVNNTTNVDLLQPFKSDGNSHSQTYNFDYKIKFKKEGHSLELEANYNENDNPENAIYTNLNRDTKAVINSFTNDVSTLGKNTIINLDYVNPLTETTKLELGLESRNENTDNNLFRNSAYSSAFTYDRKIYSAYATLGKQWKKWSFQAGARLEQYNVEALFQQASNADGKFEDDILSIYPSTFLSYNPGENNSFNLSFSRRVDRPSIGQVNPIREWSTPTIDSEGNPNLVPQFTNSFELNYTRKTKIGSITSGIFYRRIEDEITRVIFTNPENPNKQVLSFDNFNNNNAYGIEVSGNLDFKKWWSANISLDAYQKKVKGTIETSTGIFEFTEVDATTFNARINNTFKATKDLRFQLFAMYRGQDQGLQFDRDTMWKMDIGSSYNILKGSGTISARFSDIFNTMHFAFNGDRPYTSNGQFNWESQSVYLGFNYRFGSGKNKAIQRKQRDKNETQGGGGLL
;
A
#
# COMPACT_ATOMS: atom_id res chain seq x y z
N MET A 1 -10.74 -37.38 -26.20
CA MET A 1 -9.50 -38.17 -26.02
C MET A 1 -8.45 -37.80 -27.09
N LYS A 2 -8.30 -36.53 -27.47
CA LYS A 2 -7.31 -36.03 -28.47
C LYS A 2 -6.48 -34.83 -28.02
N ILE A 3 -6.57 -34.40 -26.75
CA ILE A 3 -5.79 -33.25 -26.19
C ILE A 3 -4.62 -33.70 -25.32
N LYS A 4 -4.56 -34.95 -24.88
CA LYS A 4 -3.47 -35.48 -24.05
C LYS A 4 -2.17 -35.84 -24.80
N LEU A 5 -2.18 -35.76 -26.14
CA LEU A 5 -0.98 -36.11 -26.94
C LEU A 5 -0.14 -34.90 -27.36
N LEU A 6 -0.65 -33.65 -27.21
CA LEU A 6 0.09 -32.44 -27.61
C LEU A 6 0.99 -31.91 -26.49
N LEU A 7 0.75 -32.26 -25.25
CA LEU A 7 1.58 -31.79 -24.10
C LEU A 7 2.85 -32.59 -23.90
N VAL A 8 2.90 -33.80 -24.42
CA VAL A 8 4.08 -34.69 -24.33
C VAL A 8 5.13 -34.40 -25.42
N CYS A 9 4.71 -33.88 -26.56
CA CYS A 9 5.64 -33.53 -27.66
C CYS A 9 6.37 -32.18 -27.45
N PHE A 10 5.92 -31.30 -26.54
CA PHE A 10 6.61 -30.04 -26.27
C PHE A 10 7.73 -30.17 -25.23
N LEU A 11 7.78 -31.24 -24.49
CA LEU A 11 8.83 -31.54 -23.48
C LEU A 11 10.01 -32.36 -24.04
N GLY A 12 9.94 -32.84 -25.28
CA GLY A 12 10.89 -33.73 -25.86
C GLY A 12 12.02 -33.10 -26.73
N THR A 13 11.97 -31.80 -27.01
CA THR A 13 12.86 -31.14 -27.99
C THR A 13 13.93 -30.20 -27.41
N MET A 14 14.15 -30.19 -26.10
CA MET A 14 15.13 -29.30 -25.45
C MET A 14 16.42 -29.99 -24.98
N PHE A 15 16.71 -31.17 -25.42
CA PHE A 15 18.02 -31.82 -25.13
C PHE A 15 18.77 -32.11 -26.41
N SER A 16 19.55 -31.17 -26.90
CA SER A 16 20.75 -31.38 -27.69
C SER A 16 21.31 -30.07 -28.22
N ILE A 17 22.19 -29.39 -27.51
CA ILE A 17 23.29 -28.63 -28.11
C ILE A 17 24.41 -28.58 -27.05
N GLN A 18 25.37 -29.42 -27.20
CA GLN A 18 26.74 -29.22 -26.71
C GLN A 18 27.50 -28.46 -27.80
N ALA A 19 28.14 -27.38 -27.42
CA ALA A 19 29.27 -26.84 -28.19
C ALA A 19 30.23 -26.14 -27.25
N GLN A 20 31.40 -26.68 -27.27
CA GLN A 20 32.64 -26.23 -26.66
C GLN A 20 33.05 -24.84 -27.12
N ASN A 21 33.53 -24.02 -26.19
CA ASN A 21 34.73 -23.20 -26.43
C ASN A 21 35.27 -22.71 -25.09
N ALA A 22 36.33 -23.33 -24.61
CA ALA A 22 37.12 -22.91 -23.47
C ALA A 22 38.05 -21.78 -23.90
N VAL A 23 37.79 -20.56 -23.38
CA VAL A 23 38.80 -19.50 -23.37
C VAL A 23 39.74 -19.75 -22.20
N LYS A 24 40.97 -20.13 -22.47
CA LYS A 24 42.03 -20.22 -21.47
C LYS A 24 42.34 -18.84 -20.92
N ALA A 25 41.88 -18.53 -19.71
CA ALA A 25 42.44 -17.47 -18.89
C ALA A 25 43.81 -17.99 -18.37
N ASN A 26 44.85 -17.22 -18.56
CA ASN A 26 46.16 -17.49 -17.97
C ASN A 26 46.04 -17.43 -16.45
N LEU A 27 45.93 -18.56 -15.82
CA LEU A 27 46.07 -18.71 -14.37
C LEU A 27 47.56 -18.60 -14.04
N SER A 28 47.94 -17.61 -13.27
CA SER A 28 49.24 -17.50 -12.60
C SER A 28 49.54 -18.80 -11.83
N GLU A 29 50.66 -19.41 -12.08
CA GLU A 29 50.98 -20.77 -11.57
C GLU A 29 51.17 -20.88 -10.04
N ASN A 30 51.05 -19.82 -9.23
CA ASN A 30 51.16 -19.87 -7.78
C ASN A 30 50.40 -18.71 -7.08
N PRO A 31 49.07 -18.75 -6.98
CA PRO A 31 48.31 -17.70 -6.29
C PRO A 31 48.58 -17.76 -4.77
N GLY A 32 49.03 -16.61 -4.22
CA GLY A 32 49.10 -16.39 -2.79
C GLY A 32 47.73 -16.00 -2.17
N SER A 33 47.61 -16.12 -0.86
CA SER A 33 46.43 -15.75 -0.13
C SER A 33 46.71 -15.04 1.21
N ILE A 34 45.78 -14.24 1.65
CA ILE A 34 45.82 -13.57 2.96
C ILE A 34 44.55 -13.92 3.72
N THR A 35 44.66 -14.38 4.96
CA THR A 35 43.55 -14.68 5.84
C THR A 35 43.73 -13.99 7.19
N GLY A 36 42.64 -13.81 7.92
CA GLY A 36 42.68 -13.28 9.28
C GLY A 36 41.29 -13.17 9.88
N LYS A 37 41.22 -12.82 11.15
CA LYS A 37 39.99 -12.60 11.91
C LYS A 37 40.01 -11.19 12.51
N VAL A 38 38.93 -10.43 12.34
CA VAL A 38 38.80 -9.09 12.91
C VAL A 38 37.84 -9.16 14.10
N ILE A 39 38.25 -8.58 15.22
CA ILE A 39 37.44 -8.49 16.44
C ILE A 39 37.40 -7.05 16.96
N ASP A 40 36.38 -6.72 17.73
CA ASP A 40 36.37 -5.52 18.54
C ASP A 40 37.34 -5.63 19.73
N LYS A 41 38.18 -4.62 19.92
CA LYS A 41 39.21 -4.63 20.97
C LYS A 41 38.63 -4.59 22.38
N LYS A 42 37.44 -4.05 22.58
CA LYS A 42 36.80 -3.84 23.86
C LYS A 42 35.93 -5.04 24.28
N SER A 43 35.11 -5.53 23.35
CA SER A 43 34.18 -6.64 23.60
C SER A 43 34.76 -8.00 23.28
N ASN A 44 35.89 -8.10 22.55
CA ASN A 44 36.47 -9.31 21.96
C ASN A 44 35.51 -10.05 20.99
N GLU A 45 34.41 -9.44 20.60
CA GLU A 45 33.44 -10.02 19.67
C GLU A 45 33.93 -9.93 18.22
N PRO A 46 33.66 -10.92 17.37
CA PRO A 46 34.00 -10.87 15.98
C PRO A 46 33.22 -9.76 15.26
N LEU A 47 33.91 -8.97 14.45
CA LEU A 47 33.32 -7.88 13.67
C LEU A 47 33.03 -8.36 12.24
N PRO A 48 31.75 -8.52 11.87
CA PRO A 48 31.34 -8.88 10.51
C PRO A 48 31.37 -7.68 9.57
N TYR A 49 31.55 -7.95 8.28
CA TYR A 49 31.50 -6.97 7.19
C TYR A 49 32.51 -5.81 7.29
N VAL A 50 33.64 -6.06 7.94
CA VAL A 50 34.78 -5.14 7.93
C VAL A 50 35.42 -5.17 6.57
N ASN A 51 35.67 -4.01 5.96
CA ASN A 51 36.36 -3.90 4.68
C ASN A 51 37.84 -4.24 4.84
N VAL A 52 38.34 -5.18 4.07
CA VAL A 52 39.75 -5.55 3.98
C VAL A 52 40.23 -5.19 2.57
N ILE A 53 41.08 -4.21 2.45
CA ILE A 53 41.56 -3.66 1.19
C ILE A 53 43.03 -4.02 1.03
N VAL A 54 43.40 -4.62 -0.09
CA VAL A 54 44.78 -4.95 -0.42
C VAL A 54 45.31 -4.00 -1.48
N LYS A 55 46.41 -3.30 -1.16
CA LYS A 55 47.07 -2.33 -2.04
C LYS A 55 48.50 -2.72 -2.32
N GLU A 56 48.97 -2.38 -3.51
CA GLU A 56 50.39 -2.43 -3.93
C GLU A 56 50.84 -0.98 -4.20
N ALA A 57 51.80 -0.47 -3.44
CA ALA A 57 52.28 0.93 -3.56
C ALA A 57 51.13 1.95 -3.67
N ASP A 58 50.16 1.86 -2.75
CA ASP A 58 48.94 2.70 -2.66
C ASP A 58 47.89 2.48 -3.76
N LYS A 59 48.13 1.61 -4.74
CA LYS A 59 47.11 1.25 -5.73
C LYS A 59 46.27 0.07 -5.24
N PHE A 60 44.95 0.20 -5.39
CA PHE A 60 44.01 -0.88 -5.09
C PHE A 60 44.29 -2.11 -5.98
N VAL A 61 44.50 -3.26 -5.38
CA VAL A 61 44.70 -4.55 -6.07
C VAL A 61 43.41 -5.38 -5.98
N THR A 62 42.95 -5.63 -4.77
CA THR A 62 41.75 -6.42 -4.49
C THR A 62 41.26 -6.12 -3.08
N GLY A 63 40.13 -6.69 -2.67
CA GLY A 63 39.61 -6.58 -1.33
C GLY A 63 38.47 -7.55 -1.06
N GLY A 64 38.04 -7.59 0.18
CA GLY A 64 36.91 -8.39 0.63
C GLY A 64 36.32 -7.81 1.89
N ILE A 65 35.32 -8.51 2.42
CA ILE A 65 34.72 -8.20 3.71
C ILE A 65 34.81 -9.40 4.65
N THR A 66 34.82 -9.14 5.95
CA THR A 66 34.78 -10.22 6.94
C THR A 66 33.40 -10.89 6.96
N SER A 67 33.40 -12.21 7.17
CA SER A 67 32.19 -13.01 7.41
C SER A 67 31.52 -12.64 8.74
N ASP A 68 30.37 -13.23 9.02
CA ASP A 68 29.64 -13.06 10.32
C ASP A 68 30.50 -13.48 11.54
N LYS A 69 31.52 -14.32 11.33
CA LYS A 69 32.49 -14.72 12.36
C LYS A 69 33.74 -13.83 12.40
N GLY A 70 33.72 -12.70 11.67
CA GLY A 70 34.86 -11.78 11.59
C GLY A 70 36.01 -12.26 10.75
N VAL A 71 35.91 -13.37 10.01
CA VAL A 71 36.99 -13.97 9.22
C VAL A 71 36.96 -13.47 7.79
N PHE A 72 38.13 -13.11 7.25
CA PHE A 72 38.30 -12.79 5.84
C PHE A 72 39.32 -13.72 5.16
N TYR A 73 39.14 -13.85 3.83
CA TYR A 73 40.02 -14.65 3.00
C TYR A 73 40.15 -13.99 1.62
N ILE A 74 41.35 -13.48 1.30
CA ILE A 74 41.70 -12.86 0.03
C ILE A 74 42.60 -13.82 -0.75
N LYS A 75 42.25 -14.12 -1.99
CA LYS A 75 42.90 -15.09 -2.86
C LYS A 75 43.55 -14.43 -4.09
N ASN A 76 44.31 -15.20 -4.85
CA ASN A 76 44.86 -14.85 -6.17
C ASN A 76 45.74 -13.61 -6.11
N LEU A 77 46.64 -13.54 -5.15
CA LEU A 77 47.64 -12.51 -5.01
C LEU A 77 48.98 -12.97 -5.55
N ASP A 78 49.62 -12.14 -6.37
CA ASP A 78 50.95 -12.38 -6.88
C ASP A 78 52.03 -12.34 -5.77
N PHE A 79 53.21 -12.86 -6.00
CA PHE A 79 54.36 -12.79 -5.09
C PHE A 79 54.94 -11.37 -5.06
N LYS A 80 54.40 -10.57 -4.17
CA LYS A 80 54.73 -9.15 -4.00
C LYS A 80 54.51 -8.69 -2.55
N LYS A 81 54.95 -7.45 -2.29
CA LYS A 81 54.67 -6.80 -1.01
C LYS A 81 53.37 -6.02 -1.14
N TYR A 82 52.48 -6.25 -0.17
CA TYR A 82 51.14 -5.60 -0.09
C TYR A 82 50.94 -4.85 1.23
N SER A 83 50.12 -3.85 1.16
CA SER A 83 49.52 -3.17 2.32
C SER A 83 48.05 -3.62 2.46
N VAL A 84 47.71 -4.19 3.61
CA VAL A 84 46.35 -4.64 3.92
C VAL A 84 45.75 -3.65 4.87
N GLU A 85 44.78 -2.92 4.41
CA GLU A 85 44.00 -1.96 5.21
C GLU A 85 42.70 -2.57 5.68
N ILE A 86 42.45 -2.48 6.97
CA ILE A 86 41.25 -2.97 7.64
C ILE A 86 40.45 -1.76 8.09
N GLN A 87 39.32 -1.55 7.43
CA GLN A 87 38.51 -0.35 7.62
C GLN A 87 37.11 -0.74 8.05
N PHE A 88 36.63 -0.17 9.15
CA PHE A 88 35.28 -0.33 9.60
C PHE A 88 34.74 1.02 10.13
N ILE A 89 33.50 1.33 9.82
CA ILE A 89 32.90 2.61 10.20
C ILE A 89 32.83 2.72 11.72
N GLY A 90 33.46 3.78 12.27
CA GLY A 90 33.53 4.02 13.70
C GLY A 90 34.67 3.33 14.41
N TYR A 91 35.63 2.78 13.65
CA TYR A 91 36.86 2.19 14.16
C TYR A 91 38.08 2.81 13.50
N LYS A 92 39.20 2.83 14.23
CA LYS A 92 40.50 3.25 13.68
C LYS A 92 40.94 2.28 12.59
N THR A 93 41.27 2.81 11.43
CA THR A 93 41.84 2.01 10.34
C THR A 93 43.16 1.40 10.74
N ILE A 94 43.32 0.10 10.59
CA ILE A 94 44.59 -0.60 10.82
C ILE A 94 45.19 -1.00 9.47
N THR A 95 46.48 -0.70 9.29
CA THR A 95 47.23 -1.09 8.11
C THR A 95 48.33 -2.12 8.50
N LYS A 96 48.39 -3.24 7.78
CA LYS A 96 49.41 -4.29 7.94
C LYS A 96 50.18 -4.47 6.64
N SER A 97 51.50 -4.48 6.71
CA SER A 97 52.34 -4.79 5.55
C SER A 97 52.64 -6.29 5.51
N VAL A 98 52.42 -6.93 4.37
CA VAL A 98 52.66 -8.36 4.17
C VAL A 98 53.46 -8.58 2.90
N THR A 99 54.28 -9.61 2.88
CA THR A 99 55.03 -10.06 1.69
C THR A 99 54.65 -11.49 1.35
N ILE A 100 54.10 -11.69 0.16
CA ILE A 100 53.78 -13.01 -0.35
C ILE A 100 54.97 -13.44 -1.23
N SER A 101 55.52 -14.63 -0.95
CA SER A 101 56.66 -15.19 -1.68
C SER A 101 56.44 -16.68 -1.97
N SER A 102 57.33 -17.28 -2.76
CA SER A 102 57.33 -18.73 -3.04
C SER A 102 57.35 -19.60 -1.79
N ASP A 103 58.07 -19.14 -0.75
CA ASP A 103 58.27 -19.87 0.50
C ASP A 103 57.15 -19.59 1.52
N ASN A 104 56.42 -18.50 1.32
CA ASN A 104 55.29 -18.10 2.20
C ASN A 104 54.10 -17.61 1.37
N LYS A 105 53.36 -18.55 0.78
CA LYS A 105 52.24 -18.28 -0.13
C LYS A 105 50.96 -17.87 0.60
N ASN A 106 50.76 -18.42 1.81
CA ASN A 106 49.52 -18.24 2.57
C ASN A 106 49.79 -17.46 3.85
N ILE A 107 49.51 -16.17 3.86
CA ILE A 107 49.74 -15.32 5.01
C ILE A 107 48.49 -15.32 5.92
N ASN A 108 48.71 -15.73 7.18
CA ASN A 108 47.68 -15.60 8.20
C ASN A 108 48.00 -14.43 9.12
N LEU A 109 47.15 -13.41 9.10
CA LEU A 109 47.25 -12.21 9.93
C LEU A 109 46.74 -12.43 11.36
N ASN A 110 46.32 -13.66 11.71
CA ASN A 110 45.75 -14.02 13.01
C ASN A 110 44.54 -13.12 13.38
N THR A 111 44.39 -12.92 14.68
CA THR A 111 43.28 -12.03 15.16
C THR A 111 43.75 -10.58 15.19
N ILE A 112 43.01 -9.71 14.53
CA ILE A 112 43.25 -8.27 14.48
C ILE A 112 42.16 -7.58 15.28
N ALA A 113 42.54 -7.01 16.40
CA ALA A 113 41.64 -6.25 17.26
C ALA A 113 41.64 -4.78 16.81
N ILE A 114 40.51 -4.29 16.32
CA ILE A 114 40.32 -2.88 15.97
C ILE A 114 39.63 -2.12 17.09
N GLU A 115 40.03 -0.88 17.32
CA GLU A 115 39.58 -0.03 18.41
C GLU A 115 38.56 0.98 17.89
N GLU A 116 37.48 1.19 18.66
CA GLU A 116 36.53 2.26 18.32
C GLU A 116 37.26 3.61 18.25
N ASP A 117 37.00 4.38 17.19
CA ASP A 117 37.52 5.72 17.08
C ASP A 117 36.70 6.66 17.95
N ALA A 118 37.24 7.05 19.10
CA ALA A 118 36.62 8.00 20.02
C ALA A 118 36.66 9.46 19.52
N ILE A 119 37.30 9.73 18.38
CA ILE A 119 37.08 10.96 17.68
C ILE A 119 35.68 10.86 17.08
N GLU A 120 34.72 11.62 17.67
CA GLU A 120 33.50 11.98 16.95
C GLU A 120 33.93 12.40 15.53
N LEU A 121 33.90 11.48 14.59
CA LEU A 121 33.75 11.88 13.23
C LEU A 121 32.53 12.80 13.28
N LYS A 122 32.73 14.10 13.07
CA LYS A 122 31.71 14.94 12.47
C LYS A 122 31.37 14.19 11.18
N GLY A 123 30.55 13.15 11.34
CA GLY A 123 29.97 12.43 10.25
C GLY A 123 29.24 13.50 9.48
N VAL A 124 29.76 13.90 8.38
CA VAL A 124 28.90 14.22 7.28
C VAL A 124 28.15 12.90 7.10
N ASP A 125 27.03 12.75 7.80
CA ASP A 125 25.96 11.92 7.35
C ASP A 125 25.71 12.46 5.93
N ILE A 126 26.34 11.86 4.95
CA ILE A 126 25.80 11.78 3.63
C ILE A 126 24.60 10.86 3.83
N ILE A 127 23.56 11.40 4.46
CA ILE A 127 22.23 10.98 4.26
C ILE A 127 22.03 11.31 2.80
N SER A 128 22.34 10.36 1.93
CA SER A 128 21.84 10.35 0.57
C SER A 128 20.35 10.51 0.76
N GLU A 129 19.85 11.73 0.59
CA GLU A 129 18.44 12.02 0.66
C GLU A 129 17.83 11.19 -0.45
N LYS A 130 17.29 10.01 -0.08
CA LYS A 130 16.56 9.20 -1.02
C LYS A 130 15.43 10.07 -1.53
N SER A 131 15.35 10.19 -2.83
CA SER A 131 14.23 10.82 -3.51
C SER A 131 12.92 10.40 -2.81
N THR A 132 12.03 11.33 -2.58
CA THR A 132 10.73 11.06 -1.98
C THR A 132 9.96 10.04 -2.81
N ILE A 133 10.16 10.00 -4.13
CA ILE A 133 9.59 9.02 -5.06
C ILE A 133 10.74 8.30 -5.78
N GLU A 134 10.78 6.98 -5.71
CA GLU A 134 11.76 6.13 -6.38
C GLU A 134 11.05 5.16 -7.34
N GLN A 135 11.39 5.20 -8.63
CA GLN A 135 10.88 4.25 -9.61
C GLN A 135 11.69 2.96 -9.59
N LYS A 136 11.04 1.83 -9.36
CA LYS A 136 11.57 0.47 -9.56
C LYS A 136 10.98 -0.13 -10.84
N ILE A 137 11.44 -1.32 -11.20
CA ILE A 137 11.00 -2.02 -12.43
C ILE A 137 9.48 -2.36 -12.40
N ASP A 138 8.95 -2.64 -11.21
CA ASP A 138 7.59 -3.11 -10.97
C ASP A 138 6.77 -2.16 -10.08
N ARG A 139 7.36 -1.11 -9.50
CA ARG A 139 6.67 -0.23 -8.54
C ARG A 139 7.28 1.17 -8.43
N LYS A 140 6.46 2.11 -7.95
CA LYS A 140 6.91 3.43 -7.44
C LYS A 140 6.96 3.36 -5.92
N ILE A 141 8.08 3.76 -5.32
CA ILE A 141 8.25 3.81 -3.85
C ILE A 141 8.18 5.26 -3.42
N ILE A 142 7.27 5.58 -2.52
CA ILE A 142 7.11 6.89 -1.90
C ILE A 142 7.59 6.80 -0.46
N ASN A 143 8.65 7.53 -0.11
CA ASN A 143 9.22 7.54 1.24
C ASN A 143 8.48 8.55 2.12
N VAL A 144 7.62 8.08 3.01
CA VAL A 144 6.74 8.90 3.88
C VAL A 144 7.50 9.52 5.04
N GLY A 145 8.43 8.78 5.66
CA GLY A 145 9.10 9.20 6.91
C GLY A 145 10.00 10.44 6.83
N LYS A 146 10.19 11.02 5.63
CA LYS A 146 10.94 12.27 5.39
C LYS A 146 10.07 13.43 4.90
N ASP A 147 8.80 13.16 4.66
CA ASP A 147 7.85 14.15 4.16
C ASP A 147 7.16 14.86 5.33
N LEU A 148 7.38 16.16 5.45
CA LEU A 148 6.80 16.99 6.52
C LEU A 148 5.29 17.16 6.38
N ILE A 149 4.79 17.08 5.16
CA ILE A 149 3.34 17.17 4.87
C ILE A 149 2.61 15.93 5.38
N SER A 150 3.34 14.83 5.50
CA SER A 150 2.82 13.60 6.10
C SER A 150 2.90 13.58 7.63
N ALA A 151 3.54 14.56 8.27
CA ALA A 151 3.68 14.59 9.72
C ALA A 151 2.32 14.79 10.41
N GLY A 152 1.96 13.87 11.32
CA GLY A 152 0.71 13.88 12.07
C GLY A 152 -0.54 13.50 11.32
N ALA A 153 -0.41 13.16 10.06
CA ALA A 153 -1.51 12.66 9.24
C ALA A 153 -1.82 11.18 9.54
N THR A 154 -3.01 10.74 9.21
CA THR A 154 -3.32 9.32 9.05
C THR A 154 -2.80 8.80 7.71
N ALA A 155 -2.76 7.50 7.53
CA ALA A 155 -2.43 6.92 6.22
C ALA A 155 -3.38 7.43 5.12
N GLY A 156 -4.66 7.61 5.41
CA GLY A 156 -5.66 8.15 4.47
C GLY A 156 -5.33 9.56 3.99
N GLU A 157 -4.94 10.44 4.89
CA GLU A 157 -4.53 11.81 4.52
C GLU A 157 -3.26 11.81 3.65
N ILE A 158 -2.32 10.88 3.92
CA ILE A 158 -1.11 10.73 3.11
C ILE A 158 -1.45 10.25 1.71
N MET A 159 -2.41 9.31 1.56
CA MET A 159 -2.81 8.79 0.25
C MET A 159 -3.24 9.90 -0.69
N ASN A 160 -3.90 10.94 -0.22
CA ASN A 160 -4.24 12.12 -1.03
C ASN A 160 -3.00 12.89 -1.53
N ASN A 161 -1.85 12.71 -0.89
CA ASN A 161 -0.59 13.34 -1.30
C ASN A 161 0.23 12.45 -2.26
N ILE A 162 -0.25 11.24 -2.58
CA ILE A 162 0.44 10.28 -3.47
C ILE A 162 0.02 10.50 -4.92
N PRO A 163 0.96 10.50 -5.87
CA PRO A 163 0.64 10.61 -7.29
C PRO A 163 -0.38 9.57 -7.75
N SER A 164 -1.35 9.99 -8.56
CA SER A 164 -2.38 9.15 -9.16
C SER A 164 -3.33 8.45 -8.16
N VAL A 165 -3.16 8.67 -6.85
CA VAL A 165 -4.04 8.16 -5.79
C VAL A 165 -4.99 9.25 -5.36
N SER A 166 -6.23 8.90 -5.10
CA SER A 166 -7.20 9.78 -4.48
C SER A 166 -8.02 9.02 -3.44
N VAL A 167 -8.37 9.69 -2.36
CA VAL A 167 -9.25 9.17 -1.33
C VAL A 167 -10.53 9.98 -1.39
N ASP A 168 -11.65 9.30 -1.47
CA ASP A 168 -12.96 9.91 -1.37
C ASP A 168 -13.14 10.41 0.08
N PRO A 169 -13.44 11.67 0.31
CA PRO A 169 -13.51 12.21 1.67
C PRO A 169 -14.73 11.77 2.46
N GLN A 170 -15.77 11.24 1.80
CA GLN A 170 -16.96 10.72 2.45
C GLN A 170 -16.80 9.28 2.90
N THR A 171 -16.40 8.43 1.94
CA THR A 171 -16.33 6.99 2.14
C THR A 171 -14.93 6.54 2.53
N ASN A 172 -13.91 7.44 2.45
CA ASN A 172 -12.49 7.11 2.51
C ASN A 172 -12.06 6.04 1.50
N ALA A 173 -12.89 5.78 0.49
CA ALA A 173 -12.56 4.86 -0.59
C ALA A 173 -11.37 5.39 -1.39
N ILE A 174 -10.40 4.51 -1.61
CA ILE A 174 -9.19 4.83 -2.37
C ILE A 174 -9.45 4.59 -3.85
N SER A 175 -9.00 5.50 -4.68
CA SER A 175 -8.90 5.25 -6.11
C SER A 175 -7.49 5.51 -6.63
N LEU A 176 -7.09 4.75 -7.64
CA LEU A 176 -5.84 4.91 -8.36
C LEU A 176 -6.15 5.12 -9.84
N ARG A 177 -5.71 6.26 -10.39
CA ARG A 177 -6.02 6.66 -11.77
C ARG A 177 -7.53 6.66 -12.07
N GLY A 178 -8.32 7.18 -11.13
CA GLY A 178 -9.77 7.29 -11.25
C GLY A 178 -10.57 6.00 -11.05
N ASN A 179 -9.94 4.87 -10.75
CA ASN A 179 -10.64 3.61 -10.46
C ASN A 179 -10.50 3.25 -8.97
N SER A 180 -11.62 2.97 -8.31
CA SER A 180 -11.70 2.69 -6.86
C SER A 180 -11.26 1.28 -6.47
N ASN A 181 -11.10 0.37 -7.43
CA ASN A 181 -10.72 -1.01 -7.18
C ASN A 181 -9.20 -1.13 -6.94
N VAL A 182 -8.75 -0.55 -5.85
CA VAL A 182 -7.35 -0.50 -5.41
C VAL A 182 -7.16 -1.41 -4.22
N ARG A 183 -6.12 -2.22 -4.26
CA ARG A 183 -5.74 -3.07 -3.14
C ARG A 183 -4.82 -2.36 -2.17
N VAL A 184 -5.14 -2.42 -0.89
CA VAL A 184 -4.29 -1.89 0.16
C VAL A 184 -3.67 -3.02 0.97
N LEU A 185 -2.34 -2.99 1.09
CA LEU A 185 -1.56 -3.93 1.87
C LEU A 185 -0.85 -3.22 3.01
N VAL A 186 -0.60 -3.93 4.08
CA VAL A 186 0.30 -3.50 5.16
C VAL A 186 1.46 -4.48 5.24
N ASP A 187 2.69 -4.00 5.03
CA ASP A 187 3.90 -4.84 4.99
C ASP A 187 3.81 -5.98 3.96
N GLY A 188 3.13 -5.74 2.83
CA GLY A 188 2.90 -6.73 1.79
C GLY A 188 1.81 -7.75 2.11
N LYS A 189 1.00 -7.53 3.13
CA LYS A 189 -0.04 -8.44 3.61
C LYS A 189 -1.40 -7.78 3.61
N PRO A 190 -2.46 -8.54 3.29
CA PRO A 190 -3.81 -8.02 3.35
C PRO A 190 -4.21 -7.74 4.79
N SER A 191 -5.15 -6.84 4.94
CA SER A 191 -5.89 -6.63 6.16
C SER A 191 -7.35 -7.00 5.91
N ASN A 192 -8.02 -7.64 6.86
CA ASN A 192 -9.47 -7.84 6.81
C ASN A 192 -10.24 -6.60 7.28
N ILE A 193 -9.50 -5.56 7.67
CA ILE A 193 -10.09 -4.24 7.94
C ILE A 193 -10.38 -3.61 6.59
N ASP A 194 -11.56 -3.03 6.45
CA ASP A 194 -11.90 -2.21 5.28
C ASP A 194 -10.78 -1.20 5.01
N PRO A 195 -10.33 -1.02 3.76
CA PRO A 195 -9.25 -0.08 3.43
C PRO A 195 -9.49 1.33 3.95
N SER A 196 -10.74 1.81 3.99
CA SER A 196 -11.10 3.13 4.50
C SER A 196 -10.88 3.24 6.01
N GLN A 197 -11.26 2.23 6.76
CA GLN A 197 -11.01 2.15 8.20
C GLN A 197 -9.52 1.95 8.50
N LEU A 198 -8.86 1.05 7.77
CA LEU A 198 -7.43 0.77 7.92
C LEU A 198 -6.59 2.03 7.78
N LEU A 199 -6.90 2.86 6.79
CA LEU A 199 -6.18 4.11 6.53
C LEU A 199 -6.36 5.16 7.62
N GLN A 200 -7.47 5.16 8.31
CA GLN A 200 -7.69 6.04 9.46
C GLN A 200 -6.93 5.57 10.71
N GLN A 201 -6.67 4.28 10.81
CA GLN A 201 -6.04 3.68 12.00
C GLN A 201 -4.51 3.78 12.00
N ILE A 202 -3.87 3.83 10.82
CA ILE A 202 -2.40 3.85 10.72
C ILE A 202 -1.88 5.28 10.81
N PRO A 203 -1.12 5.63 11.88
CA PRO A 203 -0.45 6.92 11.96
C PRO A 203 0.66 7.03 10.90
N SER A 204 0.83 8.20 10.30
CA SER A 204 1.92 8.48 9.36
C SER A 204 3.31 8.16 9.90
N SER A 205 3.51 8.42 11.19
CA SER A 205 4.77 8.17 11.88
C SER A 205 5.18 6.69 11.93
N SER A 206 4.20 5.78 11.82
CA SER A 206 4.46 4.33 11.72
C SER A 206 4.80 3.90 10.30
N ILE A 207 4.61 4.74 9.29
CA ILE A 207 4.83 4.39 7.87
C ILE A 207 6.26 4.73 7.47
N LYS A 208 6.97 3.75 6.95
CA LYS A 208 8.29 3.92 6.34
C LYS A 208 8.19 4.43 4.91
N GLN A 209 7.39 3.74 4.12
CA GLN A 209 7.20 4.02 2.69
C GLN A 209 5.86 3.47 2.22
N ILE A 210 5.38 4.01 1.11
CA ILE A 210 4.24 3.49 0.37
C ILE A 210 4.73 3.05 -0.99
N GLU A 211 4.34 1.86 -1.42
CA GLU A 211 4.68 1.29 -2.70
C GLU A 211 3.44 1.25 -3.59
N LEU A 212 3.52 1.89 -4.74
CA LEU A 212 2.49 1.82 -5.79
C LEU A 212 2.92 0.81 -6.83
N ILE A 213 2.15 -0.23 -7.01
CA ILE A 213 2.37 -1.29 -8.00
C ILE A 213 1.21 -1.24 -8.99
N THR A 214 1.36 -0.44 -10.03
CA THR A 214 0.28 -0.18 -11.00
C THR A 214 0.05 -1.35 -11.95
N ASN A 215 1.07 -2.17 -12.18
CA ASN A 215 0.99 -3.33 -13.04
C ASN A 215 1.73 -4.53 -12.39
N PRO A 216 1.09 -5.26 -11.46
CA PRO A 216 1.72 -6.32 -10.70
C PRO A 216 2.06 -7.56 -11.55
N SER A 217 3.14 -8.27 -11.19
CA SER A 217 3.53 -9.53 -11.84
C SER A 217 2.70 -10.73 -11.36
N ALA A 218 2.77 -11.86 -12.07
CA ALA A 218 2.01 -13.08 -11.78
C ALA A 218 2.24 -13.68 -10.38
N LYS A 219 3.33 -13.35 -9.71
CA LYS A 219 3.58 -13.75 -8.31
C LYS A 219 2.63 -13.08 -7.32
N TYR A 220 2.02 -11.98 -7.72
CA TYR A 220 1.07 -11.24 -6.92
C TYR A 220 -0.35 -11.74 -7.18
N ASN A 221 -1.20 -11.61 -6.18
CA ASN A 221 -2.62 -11.84 -6.36
C ASN A 221 -3.18 -10.93 -7.48
N PRO A 222 -3.93 -11.47 -8.45
CA PRO A 222 -4.45 -10.69 -9.57
C PRO A 222 -5.62 -9.76 -9.21
N GLU A 223 -6.21 -9.85 -8.02
CA GLU A 223 -7.27 -8.92 -7.60
C GLU A 223 -6.77 -7.49 -7.44
N GLY A 224 -7.63 -6.49 -7.65
CA GLY A 224 -7.36 -5.05 -7.62
C GLY A 224 -6.92 -4.52 -8.99
N MET A 225 -7.87 -4.04 -9.78
CA MET A 225 -7.68 -3.67 -11.18
C MET A 225 -6.78 -2.47 -11.40
N SER A 226 -6.83 -1.51 -10.50
CA SER A 226 -6.04 -0.28 -10.63
C SER A 226 -4.62 -0.44 -10.14
N GLY A 227 -4.34 -1.53 -9.44
CA GLY A 227 -3.05 -1.81 -8.86
C GLY A 227 -3.10 -2.00 -7.35
N ILE A 228 -1.94 -1.99 -6.75
CA ILE A 228 -1.72 -2.30 -5.35
C ILE A 228 -1.06 -1.11 -4.67
N ILE A 229 -1.56 -0.74 -3.50
CA ILE A 229 -0.93 0.21 -2.60
C ILE A 229 -0.44 -0.55 -1.38
N ASN A 230 0.86 -0.69 -1.21
CA ASN A 230 1.46 -1.38 -0.08
C ASN A 230 2.03 -0.38 0.93
N ILE A 231 1.47 -0.35 2.12
CA ILE A 231 1.95 0.47 3.24
C ILE A 231 3.01 -0.31 3.99
N VAL A 232 4.26 0.12 3.89
CA VAL A 232 5.38 -0.50 4.59
C VAL A 232 5.61 0.21 5.89
N LEU A 233 5.45 -0.49 7.00
CA LEU A 233 5.65 0.06 8.33
C LEU A 233 7.15 0.11 8.70
N ASN A 234 7.50 0.98 9.63
CA ASN A 234 8.86 1.09 10.16
C ASN A 234 9.29 -0.23 10.81
N LYS A 235 10.44 -0.75 10.37
CA LYS A 235 11.13 -1.91 10.96
C LYS A 235 12.58 -1.53 11.19
N ASN A 236 13.00 -1.54 12.42
CA ASN A 236 14.37 -1.26 12.78
C ASN A 236 15.07 -2.59 13.14
N SER A 237 16.05 -3.01 12.38
CA SER A 237 16.73 -4.31 12.56
C SER A 237 18.20 -4.13 12.93
N LYS A 238 18.53 -3.04 13.58
CA LYS A 238 19.88 -2.77 14.07
C LYS A 238 20.20 -3.66 15.28
N ILE A 239 21.45 -4.10 15.44
CA ILE A 239 21.89 -4.83 16.63
C ILE A 239 21.78 -3.94 17.86
N GLY A 240 21.34 -4.49 19.00
CA GLY A 240 21.08 -3.77 20.23
C GLY A 240 19.66 -3.17 20.30
N LEU A 241 19.45 -2.34 21.29
CA LEU A 241 18.18 -1.65 21.52
C LEU A 241 18.11 -0.37 20.72
N ASN A 242 17.03 -0.21 19.95
CA ASN A 242 16.77 1.03 19.20
C ASN A 242 15.27 1.23 18.98
N GLY A 243 14.86 2.47 18.78
CA GLY A 243 13.46 2.80 18.62
C GLY A 243 13.20 4.26 18.29
N SER A 244 11.91 4.61 18.23
CA SER A 244 11.46 5.98 18.07
C SER A 244 10.17 6.24 18.85
N ILE A 245 9.98 7.49 19.23
CA ILE A 245 8.75 8.00 19.83
C ILE A 245 8.29 9.18 18.97
N ASN A 246 7.03 9.16 18.59
CA ASN A 246 6.39 10.22 17.82
C ASN A 246 5.14 10.66 18.55
N ASN A 247 5.01 11.95 18.83
CA ASN A 247 3.80 12.52 19.41
C ASN A 247 3.41 13.77 18.62
N GLY A 248 2.11 13.96 18.47
CA GLY A 248 1.61 15.11 17.76
C GLY A 248 0.19 15.52 18.16
N VAL A 249 -0.10 16.78 17.96
CA VAL A 249 -1.43 17.36 18.16
C VAL A 249 -1.80 18.14 16.92
N THR A 250 -3.00 17.89 16.41
CA THR A 250 -3.62 18.65 15.31
C THR A 250 -4.68 19.56 15.89
N PHE A 251 -4.58 20.84 15.64
CA PHE A 251 -5.55 21.87 16.03
C PHE A 251 -6.42 22.21 14.81
N GLY A 252 -7.69 21.99 14.92
CA GLY A 252 -8.74 22.42 14.04
C GLY A 252 -9.92 22.94 14.85
N LYS A 253 -11.16 22.59 14.52
CA LYS A 253 -12.33 22.88 15.37
C LYS A 253 -12.20 22.17 16.72
N THR A 254 -11.67 20.96 16.73
CA THR A 254 -11.36 20.17 17.93
C THR A 254 -9.94 19.61 17.85
N PRO A 255 -9.20 19.55 18.97
CA PRO A 255 -7.86 18.96 18.96
C PRO A 255 -7.93 17.45 18.72
N LYS A 256 -6.96 16.95 17.92
CA LYS A 256 -6.77 15.53 17.64
C LYS A 256 -5.35 15.15 18.06
N VAL A 257 -5.19 14.00 18.66
CA VAL A 257 -3.90 13.53 19.20
C VAL A 257 -3.47 12.27 18.47
N ASN A 258 -2.21 12.20 18.10
CA ASN A 258 -1.58 10.97 17.59
C ASN A 258 -0.28 10.69 18.34
N SER A 259 -0.03 9.42 18.59
CA SER A 259 1.19 8.95 19.23
C SER A 259 1.64 7.64 18.59
N ALA A 260 2.94 7.46 18.41
CA ALA A 260 3.48 6.18 17.97
C ALA A 260 4.82 5.89 18.68
N PHE A 261 5.04 4.62 18.96
CA PHE A 261 6.23 4.10 19.60
C PHE A 261 6.72 2.88 18.84
N ASP A 262 7.99 2.87 18.44
CA ASP A 262 8.64 1.74 17.80
C ASP A 262 9.80 1.26 18.64
N LEU A 263 9.92 -0.03 18.85
CA LEU A 263 11.01 -0.66 19.58
C LEU A 263 11.53 -1.87 18.82
N ASN A 264 12.86 -2.01 18.80
CA ASN A 264 13.52 -3.20 18.31
C ASN A 264 14.70 -3.57 19.20
N TYR A 265 14.80 -4.82 19.54
CA TYR A 265 15.92 -5.38 20.30
C TYR A 265 16.45 -6.62 19.60
N ARG A 266 17.67 -6.53 19.07
CA ARG A 266 18.36 -7.66 18.44
C ARG A 266 19.56 -8.07 19.26
N ASN A 267 19.59 -9.35 19.66
CA ASN A 267 20.72 -9.95 20.36
C ASN A 267 20.94 -11.37 19.83
N GLY A 268 22.12 -11.63 19.28
CA GLY A 268 22.50 -12.93 18.72
C GLY A 268 21.49 -13.43 17.68
N LYS A 269 20.89 -14.58 17.96
CA LYS A 269 19.94 -15.27 17.07
C LYS A 269 18.50 -14.74 17.14
N PHE A 270 18.20 -13.85 18.07
CA PHE A 270 16.84 -13.32 18.25
C PHE A 270 16.76 -11.84 17.90
N ASN A 271 15.67 -11.48 17.24
CA ASN A 271 15.26 -10.10 17.01
C ASN A 271 13.81 -9.92 17.47
N PHE A 272 13.62 -9.20 18.56
CA PHE A 272 12.31 -8.81 19.07
C PHE A 272 11.97 -7.43 18.56
N TYR A 273 10.75 -7.23 18.11
CA TYR A 273 10.28 -5.92 17.65
C TYR A 273 8.83 -5.71 18.01
N GLY A 274 8.51 -4.46 18.23
CA GLY A 274 7.15 -4.04 18.47
C GLY A 274 6.93 -2.62 17.99
N ASN A 275 5.69 -2.32 17.62
CA ASN A 275 5.25 -0.95 17.47
C ASN A 275 3.85 -0.79 18.06
N TYR A 276 3.57 0.42 18.50
CA TYR A 276 2.28 0.82 19.00
C TYR A 276 1.93 2.17 18.40
N GLY A 277 0.69 2.28 17.88
CA GLY A 277 0.11 3.51 17.35
C GLY A 277 -1.19 3.84 18.07
N PHE A 278 -1.39 5.10 18.36
CA PHE A 278 -2.59 5.63 18.99
C PHE A 278 -3.07 6.87 18.23
N ASN A 279 -4.37 6.92 17.92
CA ASN A 279 -5.01 8.12 17.42
C ASN A 279 -6.31 8.35 18.19
N HIS A 280 -6.58 9.61 18.51
CA HIS A 280 -7.83 10.05 19.12
C HIS A 280 -8.21 11.40 18.58
N GLY A 281 -9.47 11.54 18.12
CA GLY A 281 -9.94 12.83 17.65
C GLY A 281 -11.38 12.82 17.15
N LYS A 282 -11.96 14.00 17.12
CA LYS A 282 -13.28 14.27 16.60
C LYS A 282 -13.17 14.90 15.21
N ASN A 283 -13.86 14.35 14.23
CA ASN A 283 -14.01 14.90 12.89
C ASN A 283 -15.40 15.51 12.73
N ASN A 284 -15.45 16.72 12.17
CA ASN A 284 -16.70 17.41 11.89
C ASN A 284 -16.96 17.38 10.39
N ASN A 285 -18.13 16.89 9.98
CA ASN A 285 -18.57 16.81 8.60
C ASN A 285 -19.91 17.50 8.46
N TYR A 286 -20.12 18.19 7.35
CA TYR A 286 -21.39 18.86 7.04
C TYR A 286 -21.53 19.04 5.53
N GLY A 287 -22.75 19.15 5.07
CA GLY A 287 -23.01 19.34 3.65
C GLY A 287 -24.49 19.32 3.33
N PHE A 288 -24.75 19.18 2.05
CA PHE A 288 -26.11 19.02 1.55
C PHE A 288 -26.17 18.08 0.35
N ILE A 289 -27.35 17.51 0.14
CA ILE A 289 -27.74 16.80 -1.10
C ILE A 289 -29.09 17.39 -1.52
N LYS A 290 -29.16 17.84 -2.76
CA LYS A 290 -30.38 18.31 -3.39
C LYS A 290 -30.73 17.38 -4.53
N SER A 291 -31.96 16.91 -4.61
CA SER A 291 -32.48 16.13 -5.74
C SER A 291 -33.79 16.69 -6.22
N GLU A 292 -33.95 16.84 -7.54
CA GLU A 292 -35.13 17.40 -8.19
C GLU A 292 -35.77 16.31 -9.05
N GLU A 293 -36.95 15.86 -8.64
CA GLU A 293 -37.81 15.00 -9.42
C GLU A 293 -38.88 15.84 -10.12
N VAL A 294 -39.64 15.25 -11.06
CA VAL A 294 -40.74 15.94 -11.72
C VAL A 294 -41.77 16.39 -10.66
N ASN A 295 -41.88 17.69 -10.44
CA ASN A 295 -42.77 18.35 -9.47
C ASN A 295 -42.44 18.09 -8.00
N LYS A 296 -41.25 17.58 -7.66
CA LYS A 296 -40.79 17.38 -6.30
C LYS A 296 -39.32 17.78 -6.17
N GLU A 297 -38.97 18.40 -5.07
CA GLU A 297 -37.58 18.70 -4.72
C GLU A 297 -37.34 18.26 -3.28
N ASN A 298 -36.19 17.60 -3.05
CA ASN A 298 -35.72 17.20 -1.74
C ASN A 298 -34.38 17.89 -1.48
N LEU A 299 -34.28 18.64 -0.41
CA LEU A 299 -33.05 19.23 0.08
C LEU A 299 -32.70 18.60 1.44
N GLN A 300 -31.60 17.87 1.50
CA GLN A 300 -31.09 17.29 2.72
C GLN A 300 -29.85 18.07 3.17
N ASN A 301 -29.93 18.71 4.34
CA ASN A 301 -28.79 19.31 4.99
C ASN A 301 -28.35 18.41 6.13
N PHE A 302 -27.08 18.02 6.15
CA PHE A 302 -26.56 17.13 7.18
C PHE A 302 -25.36 17.75 7.90
N GLN A 303 -25.27 17.42 9.18
CA GLN A 303 -24.11 17.70 10.00
C GLN A 303 -23.88 16.53 10.95
N PHE A 304 -22.68 15.97 10.91
CA PHE A 304 -22.32 14.88 11.81
C PHE A 304 -20.86 14.94 12.28
N ASN A 305 -20.64 14.33 13.41
CA ASN A 305 -19.35 14.26 14.05
C ASN A 305 -18.98 12.80 14.30
N ASN A 306 -17.73 12.45 14.01
CA ASN A 306 -17.18 11.13 14.29
C ASN A 306 -16.06 11.27 15.32
N LEU A 307 -16.27 10.75 16.51
CA LEU A 307 -15.24 10.64 17.55
C LEU A 307 -14.59 9.26 17.45
N ASN A 308 -13.35 9.24 16.98
CA ASN A 308 -12.61 8.01 16.72
C ASN A 308 -11.46 7.84 17.69
N THR A 309 -11.31 6.62 18.20
CA THR A 309 -10.15 6.21 19.00
C THR A 309 -9.62 4.93 18.42
N SER A 310 -8.33 4.89 18.08
CA SER A 310 -7.69 3.68 17.55
C SER A 310 -6.40 3.35 18.28
N HIS A 311 -6.19 2.06 18.51
CA HIS A 311 -4.96 1.47 19.04
C HIS A 311 -4.50 0.39 18.06
N LEU A 312 -3.26 0.48 17.60
CA LEU A 312 -2.63 -0.51 16.74
C LEU A 312 -1.37 -1.02 17.46
N ALA A 313 -1.34 -2.29 17.80
CA ALA A 313 -0.20 -2.92 18.48
C ALA A 313 0.34 -4.07 17.64
N LYS A 314 1.64 -4.07 17.33
CA LYS A 314 2.34 -5.15 16.65
C LYS A 314 3.50 -5.62 17.51
N VAL A 315 3.58 -6.93 17.71
CA VAL A 315 4.71 -7.58 18.42
C VAL A 315 5.18 -8.77 17.59
N GLY A 316 6.49 -8.91 17.46
CA GLY A 316 7.04 -10.02 16.67
C GLY A 316 8.44 -10.43 17.11
N VAL A 317 8.80 -11.63 16.69
CA VAL A 317 10.11 -12.24 16.92
C VAL A 317 10.62 -12.89 15.65
N ASP A 318 11.89 -12.64 15.30
CA ASP A 318 12.61 -13.40 14.30
C ASP A 318 13.67 -14.25 15.03
N TYR A 319 13.67 -15.56 14.73
CA TYR A 319 14.66 -16.50 15.23
C TYR A 319 15.54 -16.99 14.08
N TYR A 320 16.80 -16.58 14.10
CA TYR A 320 17.81 -17.00 13.14
C TYR A 320 18.42 -18.32 13.63
N ILE A 321 17.85 -19.46 13.21
CA ILE A 321 18.33 -20.79 13.57
C ILE A 321 19.81 -20.90 13.20
N ASN A 322 20.13 -20.50 11.97
CA ASN A 322 21.46 -20.32 11.40
C ASN A 322 21.39 -19.30 10.24
N ASP A 323 22.50 -19.09 9.53
CA ASP A 323 22.58 -18.11 8.44
C ASP A 323 21.62 -18.39 7.26
N ASN A 324 21.15 -19.63 7.15
CA ASN A 324 20.30 -20.11 6.07
C ASN A 324 18.84 -20.30 6.45
N ASN A 325 18.52 -20.40 7.73
CA ASN A 325 17.18 -20.72 8.22
C ASN A 325 16.68 -19.65 9.19
N THR A 326 15.55 -19.07 8.88
CA THR A 326 14.89 -18.06 9.73
C THR A 326 13.43 -18.44 9.94
N VAL A 327 13.01 -18.46 11.20
CA VAL A 327 11.60 -18.55 11.61
C VAL A 327 11.19 -17.20 12.14
N SER A 328 10.01 -16.76 11.78
CA SER A 328 9.45 -15.50 12.25
C SER A 328 7.99 -15.67 12.63
N PHE A 329 7.63 -15.01 13.72
CA PHE A 329 6.25 -14.91 14.15
C PHE A 329 5.93 -13.47 14.51
N TYR A 330 4.75 -12.98 14.14
CA TYR A 330 4.21 -11.75 14.71
C TYR A 330 2.70 -11.81 14.86
N THR A 331 2.20 -10.98 15.76
CA THR A 331 0.80 -10.62 15.85
C THR A 331 0.63 -9.12 15.66
N ASN A 332 -0.49 -8.74 15.03
CA ASN A 332 -0.94 -7.36 14.91
C ASN A 332 -2.36 -7.29 15.48
N GLN A 333 -2.57 -6.43 16.46
CA GLN A 333 -3.84 -6.22 17.16
C GLN A 333 -4.29 -4.80 16.91
N SER A 334 -5.50 -4.61 16.41
CA SER A 334 -6.11 -3.30 16.15
C SER A 334 -7.44 -3.21 16.89
N PHE A 335 -7.58 -2.17 17.68
CA PHE A 335 -8.81 -1.84 18.38
C PHE A 335 -9.27 -0.46 17.89
N PHE A 336 -10.49 -0.40 17.44
CA PHE A 336 -11.09 0.85 16.99
C PHE A 336 -12.44 1.06 17.67
N ASN A 337 -12.62 2.24 18.25
CA ASN A 337 -13.89 2.71 18.78
C ASN A 337 -14.29 3.98 18.03
N GLY A 338 -15.43 3.93 17.35
CA GLY A 338 -16.01 5.02 16.60
C GLY A 338 -17.38 5.39 17.14
N LYS A 339 -17.60 6.67 17.44
CA LYS A 339 -18.91 7.19 17.86
C LYS A 339 -19.35 8.26 16.89
N GLY A 340 -20.44 7.97 16.16
CA GLY A 340 -21.08 8.91 15.27
C GLY A 340 -22.26 9.61 15.95
N PHE A 341 -22.44 10.90 15.71
CA PHE A 341 -23.63 11.63 16.13
C PHE A 341 -23.86 12.87 15.27
N GLY A 342 -25.10 13.11 14.96
CA GLY A 342 -25.46 14.24 14.10
C GLY A 342 -26.95 14.30 13.80
N SER A 343 -27.27 14.99 12.74
CA SER A 343 -28.63 15.07 12.23
C SER A 343 -28.67 15.37 10.73
N THR A 344 -29.71 14.88 10.08
CA THR A 344 -30.07 15.25 8.71
C THR A 344 -31.40 15.99 8.78
N ASP A 345 -31.46 17.20 8.19
CA ASP A 345 -32.64 17.99 7.99
C ASP A 345 -33.10 17.85 6.54
N VAL A 346 -34.35 17.44 6.30
CA VAL A 346 -34.90 17.18 4.98
C VAL A 346 -36.08 18.10 4.71
N ASP A 347 -35.94 18.98 3.72
CA ASP A 347 -36.97 19.79 3.16
C ASP A 347 -37.59 19.08 1.95
N TYR A 348 -38.90 18.86 1.98
CA TYR A 348 -39.69 18.35 0.86
C TYR A 348 -40.44 19.49 0.19
N VAL A 349 -39.83 20.13 -0.79
CA VAL A 349 -40.39 21.25 -1.50
C VAL A 349 -41.38 20.75 -2.56
N ASN A 350 -42.55 21.40 -2.67
CA ASN A 350 -43.63 21.04 -3.61
C ASN A 350 -44.21 19.63 -3.41
N ASN A 351 -43.97 19.01 -2.27
CA ASN A 351 -44.48 17.70 -1.93
C ASN A 351 -45.59 17.83 -0.89
N THR A 352 -46.85 17.60 -1.28
CA THR A 352 -48.02 17.70 -0.41
C THR A 352 -48.24 16.46 0.47
N THR A 353 -47.48 15.39 0.25
CA THR A 353 -47.67 14.12 0.97
C THR A 353 -46.63 13.87 2.04
N ASN A 354 -45.44 14.49 1.96
CA ASN A 354 -44.36 14.30 2.91
C ASN A 354 -44.28 15.52 3.84
N VAL A 355 -43.90 15.24 5.08
CA VAL A 355 -43.65 16.25 6.11
C VAL A 355 -42.15 16.45 6.21
N ASP A 356 -41.70 17.71 6.29
CA ASP A 356 -40.28 18.00 6.53
C ASP A 356 -39.76 17.30 7.76
N LEU A 357 -38.60 16.68 7.61
CA LEU A 357 -38.01 15.81 8.61
C LEU A 357 -36.76 16.44 9.25
N LEU A 358 -36.64 16.23 10.55
CA LEU A 358 -35.35 16.30 11.23
C LEU A 358 -35.01 14.93 11.76
N GLN A 359 -33.87 14.35 11.32
CA GLN A 359 -33.43 13.02 11.78
C GLN A 359 -32.11 13.13 12.54
N PRO A 360 -32.12 13.26 13.87
CA PRO A 360 -30.94 13.01 14.68
C PRO A 360 -30.62 11.53 14.69
N PHE A 361 -29.30 11.25 14.75
CA PHE A 361 -28.78 9.89 14.87
C PHE A 361 -27.61 9.80 15.84
N LYS A 362 -27.39 8.60 16.36
CA LYS A 362 -26.20 8.21 17.12
C LYS A 362 -25.78 6.82 16.69
N SER A 363 -24.48 6.61 16.52
CA SER A 363 -23.89 5.28 16.31
C SER A 363 -22.71 5.05 17.25
N ASP A 364 -22.47 3.79 17.59
CA ASP A 364 -21.33 3.32 18.39
C ASP A 364 -20.82 2.01 17.75
N GLY A 365 -19.58 2.00 17.34
CA GLY A 365 -18.93 0.86 16.72
C GLY A 365 -17.61 0.53 17.43
N ASN A 366 -17.43 -0.73 17.80
CA ASN A 366 -16.24 -1.26 18.43
C ASN A 366 -15.65 -2.37 17.55
N SER A 367 -14.60 -2.06 16.79
CA SER A 367 -13.96 -3.05 15.92
C SER A 367 -12.70 -3.61 16.56
N HIS A 368 -12.55 -4.91 16.53
CA HIS A 368 -11.33 -5.61 16.90
C HIS A 368 -10.83 -6.46 15.74
N SER A 369 -9.64 -6.17 15.26
CA SER A 369 -8.99 -6.95 14.22
C SER A 369 -7.68 -7.53 14.72
N GLN A 370 -7.49 -8.83 14.48
CA GLN A 370 -6.31 -9.56 14.90
C GLN A 370 -5.69 -10.32 13.72
N THR A 371 -4.37 -10.24 13.63
CA THR A 371 -3.57 -10.94 12.64
C THR A 371 -2.50 -11.76 13.33
N TYR A 372 -2.35 -13.00 12.94
CA TYR A 372 -1.25 -13.89 13.34
C TYR A 372 -0.51 -14.33 12.09
N ASN A 373 0.79 -14.18 12.07
CA ASN A 373 1.62 -14.54 10.94
C ASN A 373 2.79 -15.41 11.37
N PHE A 374 2.96 -16.50 10.67
CA PHE A 374 4.11 -17.40 10.73
C PHE A 374 4.85 -17.38 9.40
N ASP A 375 6.17 -17.35 9.43
CA ASP A 375 7.02 -17.37 8.25
C ASP A 375 8.26 -18.24 8.51
N TYR A 376 8.54 -19.19 7.62
CA TYR A 376 9.74 -19.98 7.63
C TYR A 376 10.46 -19.87 6.30
N LYS A 377 11.69 -19.36 6.34
CA LYS A 377 12.52 -19.11 5.17
C LYS A 377 13.79 -19.92 5.20
N ILE A 378 14.03 -20.67 4.13
CA ILE A 378 15.26 -21.41 3.86
C ILE A 378 16.01 -20.70 2.72
N LYS A 379 17.28 -20.41 2.92
CA LYS A 379 18.23 -20.01 1.87
C LYS A 379 19.11 -21.18 1.52
N PHE A 380 19.23 -21.50 0.26
CA PHE A 380 20.14 -22.53 -0.19
C PHE A 380 21.54 -21.96 -0.45
N LYS A 381 22.53 -22.82 -0.74
CA LYS A 381 23.94 -22.42 -0.95
C LYS A 381 24.13 -21.40 -2.09
N LYS A 382 23.30 -21.49 -3.14
CA LYS A 382 23.34 -20.55 -4.27
C LYS A 382 22.68 -19.24 -3.87
N GLU A 383 23.34 -18.11 -4.10
CA GLU A 383 22.82 -16.78 -3.77
C GLU A 383 21.48 -16.53 -4.48
N GLY A 384 20.49 -16.03 -3.73
CA GLY A 384 19.14 -15.79 -4.23
C GLY A 384 18.26 -17.05 -4.34
N HIS A 385 18.77 -18.25 -4.07
CA HIS A 385 18.00 -19.49 -4.06
C HIS A 385 17.33 -19.65 -2.69
N SER A 386 15.99 -19.73 -2.66
CA SER A 386 15.24 -19.80 -1.41
C SER A 386 13.93 -20.55 -1.55
N LEU A 387 13.46 -21.09 -0.43
CA LEU A 387 12.11 -21.59 -0.21
C LEU A 387 11.53 -20.87 0.99
N GLU A 388 10.26 -20.42 0.90
CA GLU A 388 9.58 -19.68 1.95
C GLU A 388 8.16 -20.22 2.11
N LEU A 389 7.82 -20.64 3.33
CA LEU A 389 6.48 -21.03 3.73
C LEU A 389 5.93 -19.92 4.62
N GLU A 390 4.76 -19.42 4.29
CA GLU A 390 4.07 -18.43 5.08
C GLU A 390 2.64 -18.84 5.37
N ALA A 391 2.22 -18.70 6.62
CA ALA A 391 0.83 -18.85 7.04
C ALA A 391 0.36 -17.57 7.72
N ASN A 392 -0.83 -17.11 7.34
CA ASN A 392 -1.43 -15.90 7.85
C ASN A 392 -2.89 -16.17 8.22
N TYR A 393 -3.27 -15.84 9.46
CA TYR A 393 -4.65 -15.88 9.93
C TYR A 393 -5.06 -14.48 10.34
N ASN A 394 -6.21 -14.03 9.84
CA ASN A 394 -6.82 -12.76 10.21
C ASN A 394 -8.25 -13.01 10.68
N GLU A 395 -8.65 -12.29 11.70
CA GLU A 395 -10.03 -12.22 12.17
C GLU A 395 -10.39 -10.75 12.42
N ASN A 396 -11.59 -10.37 12.02
CA ASN A 396 -12.14 -9.04 12.22
C ASN A 396 -13.55 -9.15 12.76
N ASP A 397 -13.76 -8.64 13.96
CA ASP A 397 -15.07 -8.52 14.61
C ASP A 397 -15.46 -7.03 14.62
N ASN A 398 -16.58 -6.70 13.99
CA ASN A 398 -17.00 -5.31 13.74
C ASN A 398 -18.50 -5.13 14.05
N PRO A 399 -18.89 -5.06 15.34
CA PRO A 399 -20.24 -4.68 15.73
C PRO A 399 -20.46 -3.17 15.62
N GLU A 400 -21.63 -2.78 15.14
CA GLU A 400 -22.10 -1.40 15.08
C GLU A 400 -23.54 -1.31 15.53
N ASN A 401 -23.85 -0.35 16.42
CA ASN A 401 -25.19 -0.04 16.90
C ASN A 401 -25.53 1.39 16.49
N ALA A 402 -26.66 1.58 15.82
CA ALA A 402 -27.10 2.92 15.41
C ALA A 402 -28.57 3.13 15.79
N ILE A 403 -28.87 4.36 16.23
CA ILE A 403 -30.22 4.80 16.58
C ILE A 403 -30.56 6.00 15.71
N TYR A 404 -31.67 5.95 15.02
CA TYR A 404 -32.22 6.99 14.17
C TYR A 404 -33.62 7.40 14.67
N THR A 405 -33.88 8.71 14.75
CA THR A 405 -35.17 9.19 15.17
C THR A 405 -35.70 10.22 14.17
N ASN A 406 -36.82 9.92 13.52
CA ASN A 406 -37.49 10.83 12.63
C ASN A 406 -38.44 11.73 13.42
N LEU A 407 -38.17 13.02 13.34
CA LEU A 407 -39.01 14.06 13.92
C LEU A 407 -39.69 14.87 12.82
N ASN A 408 -40.91 15.28 13.03
CA ASN A 408 -41.47 16.40 12.27
C ASN A 408 -40.62 17.64 12.54
N ARG A 409 -40.03 18.25 11.47
CA ARG A 409 -39.08 19.35 11.64
C ARG A 409 -39.65 20.54 12.41
N ASP A 410 -40.93 20.91 12.15
CA ASP A 410 -41.57 22.13 12.72
C ASP A 410 -42.06 21.88 14.14
N THR A 411 -42.78 20.80 14.37
CA THR A 411 -43.39 20.49 15.67
C THR A 411 -42.47 19.77 16.64
N LYS A 412 -41.33 19.21 16.15
CA LYS A 412 -40.41 18.33 16.87
C LYS A 412 -41.07 17.05 17.40
N ALA A 413 -42.28 16.74 16.97
CA ALA A 413 -42.97 15.52 17.36
C ALA A 413 -42.26 14.31 16.73
N VAL A 414 -42.09 13.25 17.53
CA VAL A 414 -41.49 11.98 17.05
C VAL A 414 -42.48 11.32 16.09
N ILE A 415 -42.05 11.10 14.87
CA ILE A 415 -42.77 10.31 13.86
C ILE A 415 -42.51 8.84 14.07
N ASN A 416 -41.23 8.45 14.11
CA ASN A 416 -40.78 7.09 14.44
C ASN A 416 -39.33 7.10 14.93
N SER A 417 -38.89 6.00 15.52
CA SER A 417 -37.50 5.76 15.86
C SER A 417 -37.17 4.28 15.58
N PHE A 418 -35.97 4.02 15.14
CA PHE A 418 -35.51 2.65 14.90
C PHE A 418 -34.04 2.49 15.25
N THR A 419 -33.66 1.25 15.60
CA THR A 419 -32.27 0.87 15.81
C THR A 419 -31.83 -0.11 14.73
N ASN A 420 -30.59 0.01 14.31
CA ASN A 420 -29.88 -0.96 13.50
C ASN A 420 -28.68 -1.48 14.30
N ASP A 421 -28.66 -2.76 14.56
CA ASP A 421 -27.55 -3.45 15.20
C ASP A 421 -26.95 -4.40 14.15
N VAL A 422 -25.75 -4.05 13.67
CA VAL A 422 -25.02 -4.83 12.67
C VAL A 422 -23.86 -5.54 13.35
N SER A 423 -23.69 -6.82 13.06
CA SER A 423 -22.55 -7.60 13.52
C SER A 423 -21.89 -8.26 12.32
N THR A 424 -20.62 -7.96 12.09
CA THR A 424 -19.83 -8.57 11.02
C THR A 424 -18.61 -9.27 11.59
N LEU A 425 -18.53 -10.60 11.40
CA LEU A 425 -17.37 -11.41 11.76
C LEU A 425 -16.73 -11.97 10.49
N GLY A 426 -15.50 -11.51 10.19
CA GLY A 426 -14.72 -11.98 9.05
C GLY A 426 -13.49 -12.78 9.49
N LYS A 427 -13.25 -13.93 8.87
CA LYS A 427 -12.07 -14.78 9.07
C LYS A 427 -11.39 -15.05 7.74
N ASN A 428 -10.06 -14.97 7.72
CA ASN A 428 -9.29 -15.23 6.50
C ASN A 428 -8.00 -15.98 6.84
N THR A 429 -7.81 -17.14 6.21
CA THR A 429 -6.62 -17.97 6.32
C THR A 429 -5.91 -18.03 4.99
N ILE A 430 -4.63 -17.71 4.96
CA ILE A 430 -3.82 -17.72 3.75
C ILE A 430 -2.52 -18.50 4.00
N ILE A 431 -2.26 -19.48 3.15
CA ILE A 431 -1.04 -20.30 3.20
C ILE A 431 -0.34 -20.18 1.85
N ASN A 432 0.96 -19.90 1.86
CA ASN A 432 1.79 -19.76 0.67
C ASN A 432 3.07 -20.54 0.75
N LEU A 433 3.47 -21.07 -0.37
CA LEU A 433 4.75 -21.67 -0.57
C LEU A 433 5.43 -21.07 -1.79
N ASP A 434 6.59 -20.40 -1.60
CA ASP A 434 7.37 -19.78 -2.66
C ASP A 434 8.73 -20.40 -2.82
N TYR A 435 9.05 -20.74 -4.03
CA TYR A 435 10.35 -21.23 -4.45
C TYR A 435 10.99 -20.28 -5.45
N VAL A 436 12.19 -19.82 -5.14
CA VAL A 436 12.99 -18.96 -6.02
C VAL A 436 14.29 -19.67 -6.36
N ASN A 437 14.55 -19.90 -7.64
CA ASN A 437 15.77 -20.55 -8.12
C ASN A 437 16.46 -19.66 -9.17
N PRO A 438 17.62 -19.09 -8.87
CA PRO A 438 18.47 -18.46 -9.88
C PRO A 438 19.12 -19.57 -10.73
N LEU A 439 18.53 -19.92 -11.87
CA LEU A 439 19.01 -20.97 -12.78
C LEU A 439 20.43 -20.65 -13.23
N THR A 440 20.70 -19.37 -13.56
CA THR A 440 22.03 -18.83 -13.86
C THR A 440 22.21 -17.50 -13.10
N GLU A 441 23.34 -16.82 -13.26
CA GLU A 441 23.53 -15.46 -12.71
C GLU A 441 22.55 -14.43 -13.29
N THR A 442 22.03 -14.69 -14.48
CA THR A 442 21.14 -13.76 -15.21
C THR A 442 19.72 -14.29 -15.39
N THR A 443 19.44 -15.53 -15.04
CA THR A 443 18.13 -16.17 -15.23
C THR A 443 17.60 -16.69 -13.92
N LYS A 444 16.38 -16.29 -13.56
CA LYS A 444 15.69 -16.63 -12.32
C LYS A 444 14.32 -17.24 -12.62
N LEU A 445 14.03 -18.38 -12.00
CA LEU A 445 12.72 -19.02 -11.95
C LEU A 445 12.10 -18.79 -10.58
N GLU A 446 10.82 -18.37 -10.55
CA GLU A 446 10.02 -18.26 -9.35
C GLU A 446 8.76 -19.10 -9.53
N LEU A 447 8.45 -19.94 -8.57
CA LEU A 447 7.26 -20.76 -8.51
C LEU A 447 6.55 -20.52 -7.19
N GLY A 448 5.23 -20.64 -7.16
CA GLY A 448 4.51 -20.60 -5.90
C GLY A 448 3.13 -21.22 -5.95
N LEU A 449 2.69 -21.61 -4.76
CA LEU A 449 1.36 -22.14 -4.49
C LEU A 449 0.72 -21.29 -3.40
N GLU A 450 -0.57 -21.06 -3.50
CA GLU A 450 -1.35 -20.33 -2.49
C GLU A 450 -2.70 -20.99 -2.28
N SER A 451 -3.10 -21.10 -1.01
CA SER A 451 -4.46 -21.41 -0.59
C SER A 451 -5.00 -20.27 0.23
N ARG A 452 -6.17 -19.78 -0.11
CA ARG A 452 -6.89 -18.72 0.59
C ARG A 452 -8.29 -19.18 0.91
N ASN A 453 -8.69 -19.02 2.16
CA ASN A 453 -10.02 -19.35 2.65
C ASN A 453 -10.55 -18.16 3.45
N GLU A 454 -11.68 -17.62 3.03
CA GLU A 454 -12.37 -16.51 3.66
C GLU A 454 -13.79 -16.91 4.01
N ASN A 455 -14.16 -16.57 5.23
CA ASN A 455 -15.49 -16.76 5.78
C ASN A 455 -15.96 -15.43 6.36
N THR A 456 -17.18 -15.01 6.05
CA THR A 456 -17.78 -13.82 6.66
C THR A 456 -19.23 -14.08 7.03
N ASP A 457 -19.58 -13.72 8.25
CA ASP A 457 -20.94 -13.70 8.77
C ASP A 457 -21.34 -12.24 9.05
N ASN A 458 -22.45 -11.82 8.45
CA ASN A 458 -23.02 -10.48 8.67
C ASN A 458 -24.50 -10.65 9.09
N ASN A 459 -24.86 -10.04 10.23
CA ASN A 459 -26.21 -10.10 10.78
C ASN A 459 -26.72 -8.68 11.05
N LEU A 460 -27.96 -8.42 10.66
CA LEU A 460 -28.68 -7.19 10.95
C LEU A 460 -29.88 -7.48 11.84
N PHE A 461 -29.97 -6.75 12.96
CA PHE A 461 -31.13 -6.69 13.83
C PHE A 461 -31.71 -5.27 13.77
N ARG A 462 -32.99 -5.16 13.52
CA ARG A 462 -33.70 -3.89 13.53
C ARG A 462 -34.69 -3.88 14.70
N ASN A 463 -34.59 -2.84 15.54
CA ASN A 463 -35.37 -2.75 16.79
C ASN A 463 -35.23 -4.01 17.67
N SER A 464 -34.01 -4.54 17.79
CA SER A 464 -33.67 -5.77 18.49
C SER A 464 -34.35 -7.05 17.95
N ALA A 465 -35.05 -6.98 16.83
CA ALA A 465 -35.59 -8.12 16.13
C ALA A 465 -34.67 -8.53 14.96
N TYR A 466 -34.51 -9.83 14.74
CA TYR A 466 -33.78 -10.34 13.58
C TYR A 466 -34.40 -9.81 12.28
N SER A 467 -33.59 -9.24 11.43
CA SER A 467 -33.99 -8.72 10.14
C SER A 467 -33.42 -9.53 8.98
N SER A 468 -32.12 -9.76 8.97
CA SER A 468 -31.46 -10.49 7.92
C SER A 468 -30.07 -11.00 8.33
N ALA A 469 -29.62 -12.06 7.66
CA ALA A 469 -28.26 -12.57 7.77
C ALA A 469 -27.69 -12.83 6.38
N PHE A 470 -26.39 -12.64 6.25
CA PHE A 470 -25.63 -12.94 5.05
C PHE A 470 -24.34 -13.68 5.44
N THR A 471 -24.17 -14.89 4.93
CA THR A 471 -22.96 -15.67 5.06
C THR A 471 -22.24 -15.74 3.72
N TYR A 472 -20.92 -15.65 3.73
CA TYR A 472 -20.10 -15.62 2.54
C TYR A 472 -18.84 -16.46 2.74
N ASP A 473 -18.74 -17.54 1.97
CA ASP A 473 -17.62 -18.48 1.99
C ASP A 473 -16.89 -18.42 0.66
N ARG A 474 -15.59 -18.11 0.68
CA ARG A 474 -14.74 -17.98 -0.50
C ARG A 474 -13.46 -18.78 -0.36
N LYS A 475 -13.15 -19.61 -1.37
CA LYS A 475 -11.93 -20.42 -1.45
C LYS A 475 -11.21 -20.13 -2.76
N ILE A 476 -9.91 -19.84 -2.69
CA ILE A 476 -9.08 -19.62 -3.87
C ILE A 476 -7.81 -20.46 -3.75
N TYR A 477 -7.60 -21.33 -4.75
CA TYR A 477 -6.38 -22.10 -4.89
C TYR A 477 -5.61 -21.61 -6.10
N SER A 478 -4.34 -21.32 -5.93
CA SER A 478 -3.53 -20.70 -6.98
C SER A 478 -2.18 -21.35 -7.14
N ALA A 479 -1.71 -21.38 -8.38
CA ALA A 479 -0.34 -21.70 -8.72
C ALA A 479 0.23 -20.66 -9.67
N TYR A 480 1.49 -20.24 -9.48
CA TYR A 480 2.14 -19.32 -10.41
C TYR A 480 3.56 -19.78 -10.78
N ALA A 481 3.96 -19.37 -11.98
CA ALA A 481 5.32 -19.49 -12.46
C ALA A 481 5.76 -18.19 -13.11
N THR A 482 7.00 -17.77 -12.84
CA THR A 482 7.61 -16.56 -13.42
C THR A 482 9.04 -16.84 -13.80
N LEU A 483 9.42 -16.55 -15.05
CA LEU A 483 10.78 -16.65 -15.57
C LEU A 483 11.30 -15.25 -15.86
N GLY A 484 12.40 -14.87 -15.21
CA GLY A 484 13.12 -13.63 -15.44
C GLY A 484 14.49 -13.86 -16.04
N LYS A 485 14.89 -13.03 -17.02
CA LYS A 485 16.21 -13.05 -17.61
C LYS A 485 16.74 -11.64 -17.81
N GLN A 486 18.01 -11.46 -17.46
CA GLN A 486 18.71 -10.18 -17.60
C GLN A 486 19.91 -10.31 -18.54
N TRP A 487 20.07 -9.34 -19.44
CA TRP A 487 21.24 -9.15 -20.30
C TRP A 487 21.88 -7.79 -19.97
N LYS A 488 22.98 -7.43 -20.62
CA LYS A 488 23.66 -6.15 -20.35
C LYS A 488 22.72 -4.93 -20.33
N LYS A 489 21.81 -4.84 -21.32
CA LYS A 489 20.91 -3.68 -21.51
C LYS A 489 19.43 -4.03 -21.39
N TRP A 490 19.09 -5.29 -21.38
CA TRP A 490 17.73 -5.76 -21.40
C TRP A 490 17.42 -6.60 -20.16
N SER A 491 16.21 -6.46 -19.65
CA SER A 491 15.66 -7.37 -18.65
C SER A 491 14.27 -7.76 -19.10
N PHE A 492 13.98 -9.04 -19.06
CA PHE A 492 12.69 -9.61 -19.42
C PHE A 492 12.16 -10.45 -18.27
N GLN A 493 10.88 -10.38 -18.02
CA GLN A 493 10.18 -11.24 -17.08
C GLN A 493 8.82 -11.57 -17.67
N ALA A 494 8.48 -12.86 -17.73
CA ALA A 494 7.15 -13.33 -18.07
C ALA A 494 6.69 -14.34 -17.02
N GLY A 495 5.40 -14.37 -16.76
CA GLY A 495 4.78 -15.31 -15.84
C GLY A 495 3.30 -15.45 -16.07
N ALA A 496 2.74 -16.47 -15.47
CA ALA A 496 1.31 -16.69 -15.43
C ALA A 496 0.92 -17.25 -14.05
N ARG A 497 -0.27 -16.89 -13.62
CA ARG A 497 -0.93 -17.41 -12.42
C ARG A 497 -2.25 -18.05 -12.84
N LEU A 498 -2.49 -19.24 -12.36
CA LEU A 498 -3.73 -19.97 -12.49
C LEU A 498 -4.46 -19.93 -11.16
N GLU A 499 -5.74 -19.60 -11.16
CA GLU A 499 -6.57 -19.59 -9.97
C GLU A 499 -7.88 -20.34 -10.18
N GLN A 500 -8.19 -21.23 -9.24
CA GLN A 500 -9.49 -21.81 -9.03
C GLN A 500 -10.19 -21.00 -7.94
N TYR A 501 -11.29 -20.35 -8.29
CA TYR A 501 -12.11 -19.53 -7.40
C TYR A 501 -13.45 -20.22 -7.17
N ASN A 502 -13.78 -20.44 -5.91
CA ASN A 502 -15.08 -20.97 -5.50
C ASN A 502 -15.67 -20.02 -4.46
N VAL A 503 -16.93 -19.65 -4.62
CA VAL A 503 -17.68 -18.85 -3.66
C VAL A 503 -19.07 -19.44 -3.44
N GLU A 504 -19.52 -19.40 -2.20
CA GLU A 504 -20.87 -19.72 -1.79
C GLU A 504 -21.35 -18.62 -0.85
N ALA A 505 -22.50 -18.02 -1.14
CA ALA A 505 -23.12 -17.02 -0.29
C ALA A 505 -24.59 -17.38 -0.04
N LEU A 506 -25.00 -17.26 1.21
CA LEU A 506 -26.37 -17.49 1.65
C LEU A 506 -26.94 -16.21 2.23
N PHE A 507 -28.12 -15.86 1.76
CA PHE A 507 -28.86 -14.70 2.22
C PHE A 507 -30.20 -15.09 2.80
N GLN A 508 -30.46 -14.68 4.04
CA GLN A 508 -31.68 -14.99 4.78
C GLN A 508 -32.35 -13.68 5.20
N GLN A 509 -33.63 -13.58 5.00
CA GLN A 509 -34.46 -12.47 5.45
C GLN A 509 -35.65 -12.95 6.26
N ALA A 510 -36.02 -12.21 7.32
CA ALA A 510 -37.17 -12.55 8.14
C ALA A 510 -38.52 -12.49 7.38
N SER A 511 -38.60 -11.70 6.31
CA SER A 511 -39.80 -11.40 5.55
C SER A 511 -39.85 -11.96 4.12
N ASN A 512 -38.75 -12.50 3.59
CA ASN A 512 -38.65 -12.95 2.21
C ASN A 512 -38.01 -14.33 2.11
N ALA A 513 -38.09 -14.95 0.92
CA ALA A 513 -37.41 -16.21 0.64
C ALA A 513 -35.88 -16.07 0.72
N ASP A 514 -35.22 -17.12 1.24
CA ASP A 514 -33.76 -17.18 1.30
C ASP A 514 -33.18 -17.18 -0.13
N GLY A 515 -32.05 -16.51 -0.30
CA GLY A 515 -31.29 -16.44 -1.55
C GLY A 515 -29.95 -17.17 -1.45
N LYS A 516 -29.47 -17.71 -2.56
CA LYS A 516 -28.17 -18.35 -2.67
C LYS A 516 -27.45 -17.85 -3.93
N PHE A 517 -26.15 -17.59 -3.78
CA PHE A 517 -25.25 -17.26 -4.88
C PHE A 517 -24.06 -18.24 -4.84
N GLU A 518 -23.68 -18.79 -6.00
CA GLU A 518 -22.54 -19.69 -6.14
C GLU A 518 -21.77 -19.38 -7.42
N ASP A 519 -20.43 -19.37 -7.35
CA ASP A 519 -19.56 -19.30 -8.50
C ASP A 519 -18.39 -20.28 -8.39
N ASP A 520 -18.00 -20.87 -9.53
CA ASP A 520 -16.85 -21.77 -9.67
C ASP A 520 -16.09 -21.43 -10.96
N ILE A 521 -14.99 -20.70 -10.85
CA ILE A 521 -14.30 -20.10 -12.00
C ILE A 521 -12.81 -20.43 -11.99
N LEU A 522 -12.34 -21.08 -13.07
CA LEU A 522 -10.91 -21.26 -13.34
C LEU A 522 -10.42 -20.14 -14.26
N SER A 523 -9.41 -19.39 -13.82
CA SER A 523 -8.87 -18.23 -14.55
C SER A 523 -7.36 -18.24 -14.65
N ILE A 524 -6.83 -17.63 -15.73
CA ILE A 524 -5.40 -17.43 -15.94
C ILE A 524 -5.07 -15.94 -16.02
N TYR A 525 -3.98 -15.55 -15.34
CA TYR A 525 -3.51 -14.18 -15.22
C TYR A 525 -2.06 -14.07 -15.71
N PRO A 526 -1.85 -13.82 -17.02
CA PRO A 526 -0.53 -13.59 -17.56
C PRO A 526 0.01 -12.20 -17.20
N SER A 527 1.34 -12.10 -17.08
CA SER A 527 2.06 -10.83 -16.95
C SER A 527 3.39 -10.87 -17.65
N THR A 528 3.80 -9.74 -18.23
CA THR A 528 5.08 -9.62 -18.96
C THR A 528 5.67 -8.23 -18.72
N PHE A 529 6.99 -8.20 -18.53
CA PHE A 529 7.78 -6.98 -18.34
C PHE A 529 9.01 -7.03 -19.22
N LEU A 530 9.27 -5.96 -19.91
CA LEU A 530 10.47 -5.77 -20.71
C LEU A 530 11.09 -4.43 -20.37
N SER A 531 12.35 -4.44 -19.90
CA SER A 531 13.10 -3.23 -19.62
C SER A 531 14.28 -3.12 -20.56
N TYR A 532 14.50 -1.93 -21.10
CA TYR A 532 15.65 -1.59 -21.91
C TYR A 532 16.41 -0.41 -21.31
N ASN A 533 17.65 -0.62 -20.95
CA ASN A 533 18.57 0.35 -20.36
C ASN A 533 19.74 0.61 -21.33
N PRO A 534 19.59 1.51 -22.32
CA PRO A 534 20.64 1.78 -23.31
C PRO A 534 21.92 2.32 -22.69
N GLY A 535 21.82 2.98 -21.53
CA GLY A 535 22.90 3.51 -20.73
C GLY A 535 22.42 3.79 -19.30
N GLU A 536 23.29 4.36 -18.47
CA GLU A 536 23.00 4.61 -17.04
C GLU A 536 21.89 5.63 -16.79
N ASN A 537 21.62 6.50 -17.77
CA ASN A 537 20.70 7.63 -17.62
C ASN A 537 19.31 7.42 -18.20
N ASN A 538 19.09 6.37 -18.97
CA ASN A 538 17.82 6.12 -19.65
C ASN A 538 17.33 4.71 -19.36
N SER A 539 16.04 4.58 -19.07
CA SER A 539 15.36 3.30 -18.86
C SER A 539 13.99 3.34 -19.53
N PHE A 540 13.69 2.34 -20.33
CA PHE A 540 12.37 2.11 -20.93
C PHE A 540 11.80 0.83 -20.31
N ASN A 541 10.55 0.88 -19.87
CA ASN A 541 9.86 -0.25 -19.26
C ASN A 541 8.50 -0.43 -19.94
N LEU A 542 8.31 -1.56 -20.59
CA LEU A 542 7.04 -2.00 -21.15
C LEU A 542 6.49 -3.10 -20.25
N SER A 543 5.22 -3.01 -19.88
CA SER A 543 4.56 -4.03 -19.07
C SER A 543 3.16 -4.33 -19.56
N PHE A 544 2.75 -5.58 -19.36
CA PHE A 544 1.41 -6.08 -19.56
C PHE A 544 1.00 -6.95 -18.37
N SER A 545 -0.24 -6.82 -17.93
CA SER A 545 -0.85 -7.78 -17.00
C SER A 545 -2.36 -7.88 -17.22
N ARG A 546 -2.91 -9.09 -17.03
CA ARG A 546 -4.34 -9.34 -16.86
C ARG A 546 -4.64 -9.44 -15.37
N ARG A 547 -5.71 -8.80 -14.94
CA ARG A 547 -6.15 -8.76 -13.55
C ARG A 547 -7.65 -8.99 -13.45
N VAL A 548 -8.10 -9.30 -12.23
CA VAL A 548 -9.52 -9.47 -11.91
C VAL A 548 -9.88 -8.59 -10.71
N ASP A 549 -11.13 -8.16 -10.66
CA ASP A 549 -11.74 -7.69 -9.44
C ASP A 549 -13.04 -8.46 -9.25
N ARG A 550 -13.10 -9.20 -8.16
CA ARG A 550 -14.27 -10.00 -7.82
C ARG A 550 -15.20 -9.14 -6.99
N PRO A 551 -16.51 -9.29 -7.13
CA PRO A 551 -17.45 -8.57 -6.27
C PRO A 551 -17.09 -8.79 -4.81
N SER A 552 -17.04 -7.71 -4.04
CA SER A 552 -16.81 -7.78 -2.60
C SER A 552 -18.09 -8.15 -1.86
N ILE A 553 -17.96 -8.56 -0.61
CA ILE A 553 -19.10 -8.90 0.26
C ILE A 553 -20.12 -7.75 0.30
N GLY A 554 -19.69 -6.50 0.50
CA GLY A 554 -20.58 -5.35 0.54
C GLY A 554 -21.23 -5.02 -0.82
N GLN A 555 -20.62 -5.44 -1.93
CA GLN A 555 -21.21 -5.24 -3.25
C GLN A 555 -22.26 -6.31 -3.61
N VAL A 556 -22.15 -7.52 -3.05
CA VAL A 556 -23.10 -8.61 -3.32
C VAL A 556 -24.11 -8.83 -2.18
N ASN A 557 -23.90 -8.23 -1.01
CA ASN A 557 -24.78 -8.37 0.14
C ASN A 557 -26.14 -7.67 -0.13
N PRO A 558 -27.23 -8.38 -0.37
CA PRO A 558 -28.52 -7.77 -0.69
C PRO A 558 -29.28 -7.27 0.53
N ILE A 559 -28.64 -7.21 1.70
CA ILE A 559 -29.24 -6.59 2.88
C ILE A 559 -29.42 -5.10 2.60
N ARG A 560 -30.67 -4.63 2.68
CA ARG A 560 -30.99 -3.20 2.51
C ARG A 560 -30.74 -2.45 3.81
N GLU A 561 -29.73 -1.62 3.79
CA GLU A 561 -29.33 -0.78 4.89
C GLU A 561 -29.80 0.68 4.67
N TRP A 562 -30.06 1.37 5.77
CA TRP A 562 -30.36 2.77 5.73
C TRP A 562 -29.08 3.59 5.43
N SER A 563 -29.15 4.55 4.53
CA SER A 563 -28.05 5.49 4.24
C SER A 563 -28.42 6.92 4.62
N THR A 564 -29.56 7.43 4.12
CA THR A 564 -30.13 8.72 4.50
C THR A 564 -31.65 8.59 4.59
N PRO A 565 -32.40 9.61 5.07
CA PRO A 565 -33.87 9.56 5.07
C PRO A 565 -34.49 9.23 3.71
N THR A 566 -33.82 9.60 2.60
CA THR A 566 -34.33 9.43 1.23
C THR A 566 -33.53 8.41 0.39
N ILE A 567 -32.45 7.84 0.94
CA ILE A 567 -31.57 6.90 0.22
C ILE A 567 -31.33 5.67 1.09
N ASP A 568 -31.65 4.49 0.58
CA ASP A 568 -31.22 3.20 1.13
C ASP A 568 -30.00 2.69 0.33
N SER A 569 -29.22 1.74 0.89
CA SER A 569 -28.09 1.10 0.23
C SER A 569 -28.25 -0.41 0.25
N GLU A 570 -27.95 -1.10 -0.85
CA GLU A 570 -27.94 -2.57 -0.93
C GLU A 570 -26.93 -3.05 -1.97
N GLY A 571 -26.36 -4.23 -1.80
CA GLY A 571 -25.55 -4.89 -2.80
C GLY A 571 -26.39 -5.61 -3.87
N ASN A 572 -25.72 -6.02 -4.94
CA ASN A 572 -26.31 -6.76 -6.05
C ASN A 572 -25.69 -8.17 -6.14
N PRO A 573 -26.41 -9.24 -5.76
CA PRO A 573 -25.87 -10.59 -5.78
C PRO A 573 -25.61 -11.12 -7.20
N ASN A 574 -26.11 -10.44 -8.24
CA ASN A 574 -25.93 -10.86 -9.64
C ASN A 574 -24.64 -10.33 -10.27
N LEU A 575 -23.78 -9.66 -9.50
CA LEU A 575 -22.51 -9.14 -10.01
C LEU A 575 -21.56 -10.25 -10.43
N VAL A 576 -20.96 -10.08 -11.61
CA VAL A 576 -19.91 -10.96 -12.11
C VAL A 576 -18.53 -10.33 -11.93
N PRO A 577 -17.45 -11.14 -11.85
CA PRO A 577 -16.09 -10.60 -11.77
C PRO A 577 -15.74 -9.77 -13.01
N GLN A 578 -15.13 -8.61 -12.79
CA GLN A 578 -14.60 -7.75 -13.84
C GLN A 578 -13.14 -8.08 -14.12
N PHE A 579 -12.72 -7.98 -15.39
CA PHE A 579 -11.35 -8.23 -15.81
C PHE A 579 -10.72 -6.99 -16.43
N THR A 580 -9.43 -6.79 -16.16
CA THR A 580 -8.66 -5.68 -16.76
C THR A 580 -7.41 -6.20 -17.47
N ASN A 581 -7.24 -5.81 -18.71
CA ASN A 581 -6.00 -5.96 -19.47
C ASN A 581 -5.30 -4.61 -19.52
N SER A 582 -4.11 -4.50 -18.92
CA SER A 582 -3.36 -3.26 -18.76
C SER A 582 -2.02 -3.31 -19.51
N PHE A 583 -1.76 -2.28 -20.33
CA PHE A 583 -0.50 -2.05 -21.02
C PHE A 583 0.09 -0.74 -20.55
N GLU A 584 1.38 -0.73 -20.21
CA GLU A 584 2.09 0.48 -19.80
C GLU A 584 3.47 0.57 -20.45
N LEU A 585 3.83 1.75 -20.93
CA LEU A 585 5.18 2.08 -21.39
C LEU A 585 5.68 3.28 -20.58
N ASN A 586 6.74 3.08 -19.81
CA ASN A 586 7.38 4.09 -18.99
C ASN A 586 8.79 4.39 -19.50
N TYR A 587 9.14 5.66 -19.62
CA TYR A 587 10.48 6.15 -19.90
C TYR A 587 10.99 6.96 -18.73
N THR A 588 12.13 6.57 -18.15
CA THR A 588 12.81 7.29 -17.07
C THR A 588 14.14 7.84 -17.57
N ARG A 589 14.34 9.14 -17.36
CA ARG A 589 15.60 9.81 -17.64
C ARG A 589 16.21 10.37 -16.36
N LYS A 590 17.44 9.98 -16.06
CA LYS A 590 18.27 10.60 -15.03
C LYS A 590 18.98 11.79 -15.63
N THR A 591 18.94 12.92 -14.93
CA THR A 591 19.59 14.18 -15.32
C THR A 591 20.54 14.63 -14.22
N LYS A 592 21.29 15.71 -14.46
CA LYS A 592 22.17 16.30 -13.43
C LYS A 592 21.38 16.86 -12.22
N ILE A 593 20.11 17.20 -12.42
CA ILE A 593 19.24 17.77 -11.38
C ILE A 593 18.21 16.77 -10.86
N GLY A 594 18.33 15.47 -11.19
CA GLY A 594 17.40 14.46 -10.70
C GLY A 594 16.87 13.51 -11.76
N SER A 595 15.67 12.97 -11.59
CA SER A 595 15.05 12.03 -12.52
C SER A 595 13.65 12.46 -12.93
N ILE A 596 13.31 12.20 -14.20
CA ILE A 596 11.97 12.40 -14.77
C ILE A 596 11.52 11.07 -15.34
N THR A 597 10.30 10.66 -15.01
CA THR A 597 9.63 9.48 -15.58
C THR A 597 8.37 9.95 -16.30
N SER A 598 8.25 9.57 -17.58
CA SER A 598 7.05 9.77 -18.39
C SER A 598 6.48 8.41 -18.75
N GLY A 599 5.18 8.24 -18.64
CA GLY A 599 4.48 6.99 -18.92
C GLY A 599 3.23 7.21 -19.75
N ILE A 600 2.91 6.23 -20.58
CA ILE A 600 1.61 6.10 -21.23
C ILE A 600 1.01 4.76 -20.81
N PHE A 601 -0.30 4.74 -20.67
CA PHE A 601 -1.03 3.51 -20.34
C PHE A 601 -2.30 3.37 -21.17
N TYR A 602 -2.69 2.12 -21.38
CA TYR A 602 -3.98 1.73 -21.93
C TYR A 602 -4.55 0.59 -21.09
N ARG A 603 -5.83 0.69 -20.75
CA ARG A 603 -6.59 -0.33 -20.01
C ARG A 603 -7.86 -0.65 -20.74
N ARG A 604 -8.15 -1.93 -20.89
CA ARG A 604 -9.45 -2.44 -21.27
C ARG A 604 -10.06 -3.15 -20.08
N ILE A 605 -11.22 -2.68 -19.66
CA ILE A 605 -11.96 -3.17 -18.50
C ILE A 605 -13.21 -3.86 -19.03
N GLU A 606 -13.40 -5.12 -18.68
CA GLU A 606 -14.54 -5.95 -19.07
C GLU A 606 -15.43 -6.11 -17.82
N ASP A 607 -16.75 -5.87 -17.97
CA ASP A 607 -17.78 -5.97 -16.93
C ASP A 607 -17.46 -5.10 -15.68
N GLU A 608 -17.14 -3.81 -15.88
CA GLU A 608 -16.75 -2.90 -14.79
C GLU A 608 -17.84 -2.80 -13.73
N ILE A 609 -17.52 -3.17 -12.48
CA ILE A 609 -18.41 -3.04 -11.33
C ILE A 609 -18.43 -1.57 -10.92
N THR A 610 -19.58 -0.93 -11.04
CA THR A 610 -19.76 0.50 -10.78
C THR A 610 -20.96 0.71 -9.87
N ARG A 611 -20.88 1.75 -9.02
CA ARG A 611 -21.98 2.19 -8.18
C ARG A 611 -23.08 2.82 -9.04
N VAL A 612 -24.32 2.45 -8.75
CA VAL A 612 -25.53 2.97 -9.43
C VAL A 612 -26.53 3.45 -8.38
N ILE A 613 -27.34 4.43 -8.76
CA ILE A 613 -28.49 4.88 -7.99
C ILE A 613 -29.74 4.78 -8.85
N PHE A 614 -30.83 4.27 -8.27
CA PHE A 614 -32.12 4.14 -8.95
C PHE A 614 -33.27 4.39 -7.97
N THR A 615 -34.45 4.59 -8.51
CA THR A 615 -35.67 4.79 -7.72
C THR A 615 -36.05 3.49 -7.00
N ASN A 616 -36.37 3.57 -5.70
CA ASN A 616 -36.83 2.39 -4.96
C ASN A 616 -38.19 1.93 -5.50
N PRO A 617 -38.32 0.71 -6.06
CA PRO A 617 -39.56 0.22 -6.63
C PRO A 617 -40.69 0.09 -5.61
N GLU A 618 -40.37 -0.14 -4.35
CA GLU A 618 -41.32 -0.33 -3.25
C GLU A 618 -41.75 1.01 -2.63
N ASN A 619 -40.86 2.00 -2.70
CA ASN A 619 -41.10 3.34 -2.18
C ASN A 619 -40.55 4.41 -3.13
N PRO A 620 -41.33 4.92 -4.08
CA PRO A 620 -40.86 5.93 -5.05
C PRO A 620 -40.39 7.27 -4.46
N ASN A 621 -40.57 7.49 -3.14
CA ASN A 621 -40.02 8.67 -2.46
C ASN A 621 -38.57 8.45 -1.98
N LYS A 622 -38.02 7.26 -2.20
CA LYS A 622 -36.65 6.90 -1.85
C LYS A 622 -35.86 6.44 -3.08
N GLN A 623 -34.58 6.57 -2.99
CA GLN A 623 -33.60 6.01 -3.94
C GLN A 623 -32.88 4.82 -3.31
N VAL A 624 -32.33 3.95 -4.16
CA VAL A 624 -31.44 2.86 -3.75
C VAL A 624 -30.09 3.07 -4.37
N LEU A 625 -29.06 3.08 -3.54
CA LEU A 625 -27.68 3.06 -3.94
C LEU A 625 -27.21 1.60 -3.99
N SER A 626 -26.75 1.13 -5.15
CA SER A 626 -26.35 -0.24 -5.39
C SER A 626 -25.15 -0.34 -6.31
N PHE A 627 -24.89 -1.51 -6.87
CA PHE A 627 -23.81 -1.78 -7.81
C PHE A 627 -24.34 -2.54 -9.02
N ASP A 628 -23.70 -2.34 -10.16
CA ASP A 628 -23.98 -3.09 -11.38
C ASP A 628 -22.72 -3.29 -12.22
N ASN A 629 -22.74 -4.30 -13.11
CA ASN A 629 -21.70 -4.51 -14.10
C ASN A 629 -21.98 -3.67 -15.33
N PHE A 630 -21.09 -2.73 -15.62
CA PHE A 630 -21.16 -1.93 -16.83
C PHE A 630 -20.37 -2.59 -17.96
N ASN A 631 -20.77 -2.31 -19.19
CA ASN A 631 -20.16 -2.85 -20.41
C ASN A 631 -18.65 -2.52 -20.49
N ASN A 632 -17.97 -3.15 -21.45
CA ASN A 632 -16.54 -2.96 -21.69
C ASN A 632 -16.13 -1.50 -21.80
N ASN A 633 -15.23 -1.05 -20.92
CA ASN A 633 -14.72 0.30 -20.87
C ASN A 633 -13.23 0.35 -21.26
N ASN A 634 -12.82 1.49 -21.79
CA ASN A 634 -11.42 1.75 -22.12
C ASN A 634 -10.94 2.99 -21.41
N ALA A 635 -9.72 2.94 -20.90
CA ALA A 635 -9.05 4.10 -20.32
C ALA A 635 -7.62 4.19 -20.87
N TYR A 636 -7.20 5.39 -21.27
CA TYR A 636 -5.83 5.65 -21.70
C TYR A 636 -5.36 7.01 -21.23
N GLY A 637 -4.08 7.13 -20.98
CA GLY A 637 -3.56 8.38 -20.45
C GLY A 637 -2.04 8.46 -20.44
N ILE A 638 -1.59 9.62 -20.00
CA ILE A 638 -0.19 9.95 -19.83
C ILE A 638 0.09 10.35 -18.39
N GLU A 639 1.25 9.97 -17.89
CA GLU A 639 1.75 10.37 -16.57
C GLU A 639 3.16 10.95 -16.72
N VAL A 640 3.45 12.03 -15.98
CA VAL A 640 4.79 12.58 -15.87
C VAL A 640 5.09 12.80 -14.40
N SER A 641 6.18 12.24 -13.91
CA SER A 641 6.64 12.45 -12.54
C SER A 641 8.13 12.80 -12.51
N GLY A 642 8.52 13.71 -11.65
CA GLY A 642 9.89 14.15 -11.52
C GLY A 642 10.32 14.38 -10.08
N ASN A 643 11.57 13.96 -9.77
CA ASN A 643 12.26 14.32 -8.54
C ASN A 643 13.44 15.17 -8.93
N LEU A 644 13.38 16.46 -8.66
CA LEU A 644 14.29 17.47 -9.18
C LEU A 644 14.97 18.24 -8.05
N ASP A 645 16.29 18.28 -8.07
CA ASP A 645 17.15 19.09 -7.18
C ASP A 645 17.63 20.32 -7.95
N PHE A 646 16.84 21.40 -7.97
CA PHE A 646 17.16 22.61 -8.70
C PHE A 646 18.39 23.30 -8.15
N LYS A 647 18.52 23.29 -6.80
CA LYS A 647 19.64 23.83 -6.06
C LYS A 647 19.90 22.97 -4.83
N LYS A 648 21.07 23.13 -4.17
CA LYS A 648 21.37 22.43 -2.90
C LYS A 648 20.34 22.71 -1.80
N TRP A 649 19.65 23.84 -1.88
CA TRP A 649 18.64 24.27 -0.91
C TRP A 649 17.20 24.11 -1.41
N TRP A 650 16.95 23.78 -2.69
CA TRP A 650 15.61 23.64 -3.28
C TRP A 650 15.50 22.39 -4.12
N SER A 651 14.59 21.52 -3.71
CA SER A 651 14.17 20.35 -4.47
C SER A 651 12.66 20.32 -4.63
N ALA A 652 12.15 19.66 -5.69
CA ALA A 652 10.74 19.47 -5.92
C ALA A 652 10.42 18.07 -6.41
N ASN A 653 9.26 17.55 -5.96
CA ASN A 653 8.61 16.38 -6.51
C ASN A 653 7.37 16.86 -7.26
N ILE A 654 7.28 16.52 -8.54
CA ILE A 654 6.20 16.95 -9.44
C ILE A 654 5.53 15.68 -9.97
N SER A 655 4.20 15.68 -10.03
CA SER A 655 3.42 14.65 -10.68
C SER A 655 2.27 15.28 -11.43
N LEU A 656 2.15 14.92 -12.70
CA LEU A 656 1.08 15.32 -13.61
C LEU A 656 0.52 14.05 -14.23
N ASP A 657 -0.78 13.89 -14.28
CA ASP A 657 -1.44 12.84 -15.02
C ASP A 657 -2.69 13.38 -15.74
N ALA A 658 -2.88 12.88 -16.94
CA ALA A 658 -4.06 13.15 -17.74
C ALA A 658 -4.53 11.85 -18.36
N TYR A 659 -5.81 11.57 -18.26
CA TYR A 659 -6.40 10.38 -18.86
C TYR A 659 -7.80 10.63 -19.39
N GLN A 660 -8.16 9.85 -20.39
CA GLN A 660 -9.51 9.75 -20.91
C GLN A 660 -10.05 8.36 -20.58
N LYS A 661 -11.29 8.32 -20.09
CA LYS A 661 -12.05 7.13 -19.76
C LYS A 661 -13.36 7.17 -20.53
N LYS A 662 -13.66 6.08 -21.24
CA LYS A 662 -14.96 5.88 -21.87
C LYS A 662 -15.75 4.92 -20.99
N VAL A 663 -16.85 5.40 -20.42
CA VAL A 663 -17.75 4.64 -19.55
C VAL A 663 -19.06 4.39 -20.27
N LYS A 664 -19.53 3.15 -20.24
CA LYS A 664 -20.78 2.73 -20.89
C LYS A 664 -21.60 1.87 -19.96
N GLY A 665 -22.88 2.09 -19.89
CA GLY A 665 -23.78 1.31 -19.05
C GLY A 665 -25.24 1.64 -19.31
N THR A 666 -26.10 0.83 -18.69
CA THR A 666 -27.55 1.07 -18.70
C THR A 666 -27.94 1.65 -17.35
N ILE A 667 -28.55 2.82 -17.34
CA ILE A 667 -28.94 3.54 -16.14
C ILE A 667 -30.40 3.98 -16.23
N GLU A 668 -31.03 4.18 -15.07
CA GLU A 668 -32.38 4.72 -14.99
C GLU A 668 -32.40 6.20 -15.38
N THR A 669 -33.36 6.59 -16.21
CA THR A 669 -33.61 7.99 -16.61
C THR A 669 -34.68 8.62 -15.73
N SER A 670 -34.88 9.92 -15.85
CA SER A 670 -35.93 10.68 -15.15
C SER A 670 -37.37 10.26 -15.46
N THR A 671 -37.56 9.44 -16.49
CA THR A 671 -38.85 8.82 -16.84
C THR A 671 -39.06 7.42 -16.26
N GLY A 672 -38.09 6.93 -15.46
CA GLY A 672 -38.12 5.58 -14.90
C GLY A 672 -37.77 4.48 -15.90
N ILE A 673 -37.30 4.82 -17.09
CA ILE A 673 -36.90 3.89 -18.13
C ILE A 673 -35.38 3.69 -18.06
N PHE A 674 -34.90 2.44 -18.18
CA PHE A 674 -33.48 2.15 -18.26
C PHE A 674 -32.98 2.31 -19.69
N GLU A 675 -32.00 3.20 -19.88
CA GLU A 675 -31.43 3.49 -21.19
C GLU A 675 -29.90 3.32 -21.19
N PHE A 676 -29.38 2.82 -22.31
CA PHE A 676 -27.94 2.70 -22.53
C PHE A 676 -27.33 4.10 -22.75
N THR A 677 -26.28 4.38 -22.00
CA THR A 677 -25.58 5.66 -22.01
C THR A 677 -24.08 5.46 -22.13
N GLU A 678 -23.41 6.41 -22.79
CA GLU A 678 -21.96 6.46 -22.95
C GLU A 678 -21.45 7.86 -22.59
N VAL A 679 -20.37 7.93 -21.81
CA VAL A 679 -19.70 9.17 -21.42
C VAL A 679 -18.21 9.07 -21.68
N ASP A 680 -17.64 10.08 -22.30
CA ASP A 680 -16.20 10.28 -22.50
C ASP A 680 -15.68 11.27 -21.45
N ALA A 681 -15.09 10.74 -20.37
CA ALA A 681 -14.54 11.52 -19.26
C ALA A 681 -13.05 11.82 -19.49
N THR A 682 -12.68 13.09 -19.44
CA THR A 682 -11.27 13.51 -19.48
C THR A 682 -10.90 14.18 -18.17
N THR A 683 -9.88 13.66 -17.50
CA THR A 683 -9.42 14.14 -16.18
C THR A 683 -7.95 14.54 -16.24
N PHE A 684 -7.62 15.67 -15.58
CA PHE A 684 -6.25 16.14 -15.40
C PHE A 684 -5.98 16.34 -13.90
N ASN A 685 -4.86 15.77 -13.42
CA ASN A 685 -4.42 15.95 -12.03
C ASN A 685 -2.99 16.47 -11.99
N ALA A 686 -2.70 17.33 -11.03
CA ALA A 686 -1.38 17.90 -10.81
C ALA A 686 -1.03 17.94 -9.32
N ARG A 687 0.24 17.64 -8.99
CA ARG A 687 0.79 17.76 -7.65
C ARG A 687 2.21 18.27 -7.71
N ILE A 688 2.54 19.14 -6.78
CA ILE A 688 3.89 19.63 -6.59
C ILE A 688 4.21 19.71 -5.09
N ASN A 689 5.34 19.15 -4.70
CA ASN A 689 5.86 19.25 -3.35
C ASN A 689 7.26 19.86 -3.40
N ASN A 690 7.40 21.09 -2.96
CA ASN A 690 8.67 21.81 -2.89
C ASN A 690 9.26 21.67 -1.49
N THR A 691 10.56 21.40 -1.41
CA THR A 691 11.33 21.36 -0.16
C THR A 691 12.43 22.39 -0.23
N PHE A 692 12.47 23.28 0.77
CA PHE A 692 13.46 24.33 0.92
C PHE A 692 14.28 24.07 2.18
N LYS A 693 15.59 23.88 2.04
CA LYS A 693 16.54 23.70 3.13
C LYS A 693 17.10 25.06 3.49
N ALA A 694 16.48 25.74 4.46
CA ALA A 694 16.94 27.08 4.91
C ALA A 694 18.28 26.99 5.64
N THR A 695 18.48 25.93 6.45
CA THR A 695 19.75 25.60 7.10
C THR A 695 19.97 24.07 7.06
N LYS A 696 21.05 23.57 7.65
CA LYS A 696 21.26 22.12 7.83
C LYS A 696 20.18 21.48 8.70
N ASP A 697 19.55 22.22 9.61
CA ASP A 697 18.60 21.74 10.59
C ASP A 697 17.16 22.21 10.32
N LEU A 698 16.95 23.32 9.58
CA LEU A 698 15.64 23.91 9.30
C LEU A 698 15.23 23.69 7.84
N ARG A 699 14.03 23.10 7.66
CA ARG A 699 13.42 22.86 6.35
C ARG A 699 12.00 23.40 6.31
N PHE A 700 11.59 23.84 5.13
CA PHE A 700 10.22 24.19 4.79
C PHE A 700 9.75 23.34 3.63
N GLN A 701 8.45 23.06 3.60
CA GLN A 701 7.79 22.43 2.47
C GLN A 701 6.56 23.23 2.05
N LEU A 702 6.35 23.30 0.74
CA LEU A 702 5.15 23.85 0.13
C LEU A 702 4.57 22.78 -0.80
N PHE A 703 3.39 22.31 -0.46
CA PHE A 703 2.66 21.32 -1.24
C PHE A 703 1.44 21.96 -1.87
N ALA A 704 1.18 21.63 -3.13
CA ALA A 704 -0.06 21.97 -3.81
C ALA A 704 -0.57 20.75 -4.59
N MET A 705 -1.87 20.55 -4.59
CA MET A 705 -2.56 19.56 -5.41
C MET A 705 -3.75 20.17 -6.11
N TYR A 706 -3.98 19.71 -7.32
CA TYR A 706 -5.17 19.96 -8.13
C TYR A 706 -5.68 18.63 -8.67
N ARG A 707 -6.96 18.36 -8.50
CA ARG A 707 -7.67 17.21 -9.00
C ARG A 707 -8.78 17.70 -9.91
N GLY A 708 -8.71 17.39 -11.19
CA GLY A 708 -9.69 17.80 -12.18
C GLY A 708 -11.05 17.16 -11.98
N GLN A 709 -12.03 17.65 -12.69
CA GLN A 709 -13.37 17.07 -12.78
C GLN A 709 -13.28 15.61 -13.25
N ASP A 710 -14.20 14.78 -12.78
CA ASP A 710 -14.33 13.38 -13.19
C ASP A 710 -15.80 13.13 -13.56
N GLN A 711 -16.04 12.71 -14.78
CA GLN A 711 -17.40 12.54 -15.31
C GLN A 711 -17.80 11.06 -15.21
N GLY A 712 -19.00 10.82 -14.71
CA GLY A 712 -19.62 9.50 -14.59
C GLY A 712 -20.90 9.37 -15.42
N LEU A 713 -21.52 8.21 -15.38
CA LEU A 713 -22.80 8.01 -16.07
C LEU A 713 -23.98 8.73 -15.39
N GLN A 714 -23.93 8.86 -14.08
CA GLN A 714 -24.99 9.48 -13.27
C GLN A 714 -24.53 10.76 -12.58
N PHE A 715 -23.25 10.85 -12.19
CA PHE A 715 -22.72 11.97 -11.45
C PHE A 715 -21.35 12.41 -11.96
N ASP A 716 -21.17 13.71 -12.06
CA ASP A 716 -19.91 14.37 -12.32
C ASP A 716 -19.36 14.90 -10.99
N ARG A 717 -18.10 14.57 -10.67
CA ARG A 717 -17.39 15.12 -9.52
C ARG A 717 -16.67 16.41 -9.92
N ASP A 718 -16.87 17.47 -9.16
CA ASP A 718 -16.20 18.75 -9.38
C ASP A 718 -14.71 18.72 -9.06
N THR A 719 -14.00 19.77 -9.46
CA THR A 719 -12.57 19.95 -9.20
C THR A 719 -12.30 20.14 -7.70
N MET A 720 -11.13 19.63 -7.25
CA MET A 720 -10.66 19.80 -5.88
C MET A 720 -9.22 20.28 -5.88
N TRP A 721 -8.86 21.21 -4.99
CA TRP A 721 -7.49 21.66 -4.85
C TRP A 721 -7.17 22.13 -3.43
N LYS A 722 -5.91 22.07 -3.05
CA LYS A 722 -5.42 22.62 -1.78
C LYS A 722 -3.94 22.99 -1.83
N MET A 723 -3.54 23.80 -0.85
CA MET A 723 -2.14 24.04 -0.54
C MET A 723 -1.88 23.83 0.96
N ASP A 724 -0.72 23.20 1.26
CA ASP A 724 -0.24 22.97 2.62
C ASP A 724 1.18 23.57 2.77
N ILE A 725 1.49 24.09 3.96
CA ILE A 725 2.84 24.55 4.32
C ILE A 725 3.31 23.76 5.53
N GLY A 726 4.53 23.23 5.45
CA GLY A 726 5.18 22.51 6.53
C GLY A 726 6.54 23.09 6.89
N SER A 727 6.96 22.92 8.14
CA SER A 727 8.31 23.20 8.59
C SER A 727 8.82 22.11 9.53
N SER A 728 10.12 21.88 9.56
CA SER A 728 10.76 21.01 10.55
C SER A 728 12.09 21.56 11.00
N TYR A 729 12.38 21.35 12.26
CA TYR A 729 13.62 21.74 12.89
C TYR A 729 14.26 20.56 13.63
N ASN A 730 15.48 20.18 13.22
CA ASN A 730 16.22 19.11 13.87
C ASN A 730 16.85 19.63 15.16
N ILE A 731 16.64 18.91 16.23
CA ILE A 731 17.16 19.17 17.57
C ILE A 731 17.95 17.96 18.07
N LEU A 732 18.56 18.05 19.25
CA LEU A 732 19.27 16.94 19.88
C LEU A 732 20.31 16.29 18.96
N LYS A 733 21.10 17.11 18.24
CA LYS A 733 22.11 16.64 17.25
C LYS A 733 21.52 15.71 16.18
N GLY A 734 20.25 15.94 15.76
CA GLY A 734 19.56 15.15 14.75
C GLY A 734 18.80 13.92 15.27
N SER A 735 18.87 13.63 16.57
CA SER A 735 18.05 12.55 17.18
C SER A 735 16.60 12.98 17.42
N GLY A 736 16.34 14.27 17.56
CA GLY A 736 15.01 14.84 17.72
C GLY A 736 14.61 15.70 16.53
N THR A 737 13.30 15.81 16.26
CA THR A 737 12.74 16.70 15.24
C THR A 737 11.44 17.30 15.75
N ILE A 738 11.31 18.62 15.67
CA ILE A 738 10.03 19.31 15.87
C ILE A 738 9.48 19.63 14.49
N SER A 739 8.20 19.41 14.26
CA SER A 739 7.53 19.69 13.00
C SER A 739 6.24 20.49 13.22
N ALA A 740 5.94 21.37 12.28
CA ALA A 740 4.69 22.12 12.21
C ALA A 740 4.16 22.03 10.78
N ARG A 741 2.83 21.91 10.63
CA ARG A 741 2.13 21.89 9.33
C ARG A 741 0.85 22.72 9.42
N PHE A 742 0.60 23.52 8.42
CA PHE A 742 -0.69 24.15 8.18
C PHE A 742 -1.28 23.54 6.90
N SER A 743 -2.34 22.78 7.06
CA SER A 743 -3.06 22.09 5.98
C SER A 743 -4.17 22.94 5.42
N ASP A 744 -4.37 22.82 4.10
CA ASP A 744 -5.43 23.51 3.36
C ASP A 744 -5.56 24.99 3.72
N ILE A 745 -4.44 25.72 3.52
CA ILE A 745 -4.31 27.12 3.97
C ILE A 745 -5.40 28.05 3.42
N PHE A 746 -6.02 27.70 2.30
CA PHE A 746 -7.09 28.47 1.66
C PHE A 746 -8.49 27.94 1.95
N ASN A 747 -8.61 26.84 2.69
CA ASN A 747 -9.89 26.18 3.03
C ASN A 747 -10.71 25.84 1.78
N THR A 748 -10.09 25.23 0.79
CA THR A 748 -10.67 24.95 -0.53
C THR A 748 -11.09 23.50 -0.73
N MET A 749 -10.76 22.62 0.23
CA MET A 749 -11.10 21.20 0.13
C MET A 749 -12.55 20.94 0.48
N HIS A 750 -13.32 20.60 -0.52
CA HIS A 750 -14.66 20.02 -0.41
C HIS A 750 -14.86 19.01 -1.53
N PHE A 751 -15.83 18.13 -1.38
CA PHE A 751 -16.31 17.25 -2.43
C PHE A 751 -17.65 17.75 -2.91
N ALA A 752 -17.78 18.03 -4.20
CA ALA A 752 -19.05 18.41 -4.80
C ALA A 752 -19.31 17.55 -6.04
N PHE A 753 -20.57 17.26 -6.28
CA PHE A 753 -21.02 16.50 -7.43
C PHE A 753 -22.28 17.10 -8.03
N ASN A 754 -22.47 16.87 -9.32
CA ASN A 754 -23.66 17.20 -10.07
C ASN A 754 -24.06 15.98 -10.90
N GLY A 755 -25.35 15.73 -11.04
CA GLY A 755 -25.92 14.64 -11.82
C GLY A 755 -27.29 15.03 -12.38
N ASP A 756 -27.72 14.35 -13.43
CA ASP A 756 -29.00 14.54 -14.09
C ASP A 756 -29.81 13.22 -14.20
N ARG A 757 -29.32 12.14 -13.61
CA ARG A 757 -29.94 10.81 -13.73
C ARG A 757 -29.88 10.04 -12.39
N PRO A 758 -30.96 9.35 -11.98
CA PRO A 758 -32.30 9.35 -12.58
C PRO A 758 -32.98 10.70 -12.51
N TYR A 759 -32.56 11.61 -11.61
CA TYR A 759 -33.06 12.99 -11.50
C TYR A 759 -31.91 13.97 -11.42
N THR A 760 -32.17 15.24 -11.67
CA THR A 760 -31.20 16.30 -11.37
C THR A 760 -30.86 16.26 -9.89
N SER A 761 -29.58 16.05 -9.58
CA SER A 761 -29.09 16.07 -8.22
C SER A 761 -27.72 16.74 -8.12
N ASN A 762 -27.52 17.45 -7.03
CA ASN A 762 -26.23 18.02 -6.69
C ASN A 762 -25.99 17.92 -5.19
N GLY A 763 -24.74 17.90 -4.80
CA GLY A 763 -24.40 17.84 -3.40
C GLY A 763 -22.99 18.34 -3.13
N GLN A 764 -22.81 18.77 -1.88
CA GLN A 764 -21.51 19.20 -1.40
C GLN A 764 -21.27 18.65 0.00
N PHE A 765 -20.08 18.10 0.18
CA PHE A 765 -19.60 17.54 1.44
C PHE A 765 -18.36 18.30 1.89
N ASN A 766 -18.39 18.78 3.11
CA ASN A 766 -17.31 19.54 3.73
C ASN A 766 -16.84 18.79 4.98
N TRP A 767 -15.53 18.83 5.21
CA TRP A 767 -14.89 18.29 6.40
C TRP A 767 -13.88 19.28 6.94
N GLU A 768 -13.32 18.97 8.08
CA GLU A 768 -12.32 19.82 8.74
C GLU A 768 -10.93 19.63 8.08
N SER A 769 -10.75 20.22 6.87
CA SER A 769 -9.51 20.13 6.10
C SER A 769 -8.43 21.12 6.56
N GLN A 770 -8.86 22.31 7.01
CA GLN A 770 -7.98 23.34 7.51
C GLN A 770 -7.56 23.06 8.94
N SER A 771 -6.27 22.85 9.18
CA SER A 771 -5.75 22.51 10.50
C SER A 771 -4.28 22.85 10.67
N VAL A 772 -3.86 23.03 11.94
CA VAL A 772 -2.44 23.20 12.34
C VAL A 772 -1.99 21.98 13.13
N TYR A 773 -0.95 21.33 12.67
CA TYR A 773 -0.29 20.22 13.37
C TYR A 773 1.01 20.67 14.00
N LEU A 774 1.28 20.21 15.23
CA LEU A 774 2.55 20.32 15.93
C LEU A 774 2.99 18.91 16.37
N GLY A 775 4.21 18.53 16.02
CA GLY A 775 4.74 17.20 16.29
C GLY A 775 6.15 17.20 16.82
N PHE A 776 6.45 16.17 17.60
CA PHE A 776 7.76 15.85 18.13
C PHE A 776 8.13 14.41 17.84
N ASN A 777 9.28 14.19 17.21
CA ASN A 777 9.85 12.87 16.97
C ASN A 777 11.18 12.76 17.70
N TYR A 778 11.41 11.65 18.40
CA TYR A 778 12.68 11.33 19.02
C TYR A 778 13.11 9.91 18.67
N ARG A 779 14.35 9.76 18.22
CA ARG A 779 14.97 8.49 17.87
C ARG A 779 16.10 8.18 18.82
N PHE A 780 16.14 6.95 19.34
CA PHE A 780 17.15 6.50 20.28
C PHE A 780 17.76 5.16 19.85
N GLY A 781 18.92 4.85 20.42
CA GLY A 781 19.67 3.64 20.17
C GLY A 781 20.80 3.80 19.17
N SER A 782 21.86 3.02 19.35
CA SER A 782 23.03 2.96 18.48
C SER A 782 23.04 1.62 17.76
N GLY A 783 22.65 1.59 16.50
CA GLY A 783 22.72 0.33 15.78
C GLY A 783 23.26 0.49 14.38
N LYS A 784 24.25 -0.33 14.06
CA LYS A 784 24.86 -0.43 12.74
C LYS A 784 24.55 -1.83 12.19
N ASN A 785 23.50 -2.01 11.40
CA ASN A 785 23.39 -3.12 10.43
C ASN A 785 22.10 -3.09 9.62
N LYS A 786 22.12 -3.66 8.40
CA LYS A 786 20.99 -3.70 7.47
C LYS A 786 19.96 -4.76 7.88
N ALA A 787 18.67 -4.41 7.76
CA ALA A 787 17.56 -5.33 7.87
C ALA A 787 17.64 -6.47 6.84
N ILE A 788 17.29 -7.68 7.24
CA ILE A 788 16.96 -8.74 6.30
C ILE A 788 15.64 -8.33 5.63
N GLN A 789 15.67 -8.15 4.33
CA GLN A 789 14.46 -7.88 3.56
C GLN A 789 13.64 -9.17 3.51
N ARG A 790 12.49 -9.18 4.15
CA ARG A 790 11.46 -10.19 3.88
C ARG A 790 10.91 -9.97 2.48
N LYS A 791 10.61 -11.04 1.78
CA LYS A 791 9.88 -10.97 0.53
C LYS A 791 8.48 -10.47 0.85
N GLN A 792 8.11 -9.33 0.28
CA GLN A 792 6.76 -8.81 0.41
C GLN A 792 5.87 -9.52 -0.60
N ARG A 793 4.79 -10.08 -0.14
CA ARG A 793 3.77 -10.73 -0.95
C ARG A 793 2.46 -10.00 -0.89
N ASP A 794 1.78 -10.05 -2.00
CA ASP A 794 0.43 -9.55 -2.12
C ASP A 794 -0.58 -10.62 -1.74
N LYS A 795 -1.44 -10.25 -0.83
CA LYS A 795 -2.61 -11.02 -0.45
C LYS A 795 -3.66 -10.04 -0.01
N ASN A 796 -4.75 -9.97 -0.76
CA ASN A 796 -5.74 -8.97 -0.42
C ASN A 796 -7.15 -9.32 -0.85
N GLU A 797 -8.10 -8.76 -0.17
CA GLU A 797 -9.50 -8.83 -0.51
C GLU A 797 -10.16 -7.47 -0.32
N THR A 798 -10.88 -7.02 -1.32
CA THR A 798 -11.56 -5.75 -1.28
C THR A 798 -12.92 -5.93 -0.65
N GLN A 799 -13.22 -5.11 0.34
CA GLN A 799 -14.59 -4.86 0.74
C GLN A 799 -14.94 -3.45 0.23
N GLY A 800 -15.94 -3.38 -0.61
CA GLY A 800 -16.46 -2.10 -1.04
C GLY A 800 -17.94 -2.03 -0.65
N GLY A 801 -18.38 -0.90 -0.28
CA GLY A 801 -19.76 -0.65 0.03
C GLY A 801 -19.87 0.05 1.37
N GLY A 802 -20.14 1.28 1.36
CA GLY A 802 -20.58 2.12 2.44
C GLY A 802 -21.60 3.07 1.88
N GLY A 803 -22.55 3.47 2.67
CA GLY A 803 -23.52 4.48 2.31
C GLY A 803 -22.88 5.80 1.87
N LEU A 804 -23.70 6.72 1.43
CA LEU A 804 -23.29 8.08 1.03
C LEU A 804 -22.79 8.94 2.21
N LEU A 805 -23.05 8.53 3.46
CA LEU A 805 -22.67 9.27 4.68
C LEU A 805 -21.73 8.45 5.56
#